data_b0435822bb601b5b17b4b5975dfd8f70
#
_entry.id   b0435822bb601b5b17b4b5975dfd8f70
#
_cell.length_a   1.000
_cell.length_b   1.000
_cell.length_c   1.000
_cell.angle_alpha   90.00
_cell.angle_beta   90.00
_cell.angle_gamma   90.00
#
_symmetry.space_group_name_H-M   'P 1'
#
loop_
_entity.id
_entity.type
_entity.pdbx_description
1 polymer ?
#
loop_
_entity_poly.entity_id
_entity_poly.type
_entity_poly.pdbx_seq_one_letter_code
_entity_poly.pdbx_strand_id
1 'polypeptide(L)'
;MKPNFKPRKKLLYWMGGIFLFFIILNFALNFWIKAKVPAIIEEKNDTAYNLAFENLNFSLLNSSLSLKGVSVTPKENFPGKLPIDFTADVEEIQVVGVNFLKLLRKKDLSAFSIKINNPEVTYYKSTEKDTIQSQSKLGSIIHVSHFKITDAYFKMFEADRKTKVSDIKDLDIELVGVNLSERTLEKDIPFTYKSFKLTCGDVFFQVNPLQSLKSSSFKITNNQFILNGFEINSPDSISSSEFRNHNHLLPETKAPTVTFTGLDWGYNQSDDFYFKAETLKFDSVGMKIYETRDRKKDSVSEPSNLIPFELDINKIYFLNAQLSVQNAWDIQNLNIEASKIHNKKGERITVENILLDNPQIIAFQSETAKRKTKEAASEFIDVIQIKDLAIKNADFKLNKLNGNRNLLKVSNLNFSMKNIEVNPESYLQKIPFLYKNVLLTADALDYNPDNIYNLKTKNISFEDGNFKLNNFEMKPKVTRNQFVKSLKKEKDLYTITAKTIHTNHFDFGFNGNDLYIKIPDLNLETVHANIYRSKIPPDDPKKKLMYSKLLRDLPFTLEVKNIDLKNSKVEYEEETLDSKGAGKLTFSNFNANIKNVNSGFRKSSLPDVRADITTNFMNDSRLKAVWTFNPMNRSEKFNIKGNIYNFDARKMTPFVKPYLQATVEGNMREVHFNFTGNDINATGDFGVKYDDLKVTVYNPETGKVRKVVSTLGNFLVKSNTRDEYKEERIETVTRNQDRSFFNFFWNCVQQGLKQTVLVI
;
A
#
# COMPACT_ATOMS: atom_id res chain seq x y z
N MET A 1 -52.72 54.56 -47.68
CA MET A 1 -51.94 54.67 -48.88
C MET A 1 -50.88 53.57 -48.95
N LYS A 2 -51.06 52.57 -49.82
CA LYS A 2 -50.04 51.55 -50.07
C LYS A 2 -49.09 52.10 -51.18
N PRO A 3 -47.79 52.12 -51.02
CA PRO A 3 -46.88 52.58 -52.05
C PRO A 3 -46.79 51.45 -53.14
N ASN A 4 -47.26 51.77 -54.33
CA ASN A 4 -47.15 50.97 -55.54
C ASN A 4 -45.71 51.04 -56.04
N PHE A 5 -44.81 50.12 -55.62
CA PHE A 5 -43.49 49.96 -56.22
C PHE A 5 -43.66 49.17 -57.56
N LYS A 6 -43.74 49.90 -58.66
CA LYS A 6 -43.56 49.30 -60.01
C LYS A 6 -42.02 49.09 -60.17
N PRO A 7 -41.54 47.88 -60.27
CA PRO A 7 -40.10 47.67 -60.55
C PRO A 7 -39.82 48.21 -61.95
N ARG A 8 -38.84 49.14 -62.01
CA ARG A 8 -38.37 49.65 -63.29
C ARG A 8 -37.76 48.50 -64.10
N LYS A 9 -38.44 48.03 -65.14
CA LYS A 9 -38.00 46.93 -65.99
C LYS A 9 -36.53 47.07 -66.45
N LYS A 10 -36.03 48.27 -66.68
CA LYS A 10 -34.60 48.54 -66.99
C LYS A 10 -33.64 48.14 -65.87
N LEU A 11 -34.00 48.30 -64.60
CA LEU A 11 -33.16 47.87 -63.48
C LEU A 11 -33.05 46.35 -63.38
N LEU A 12 -34.13 45.63 -63.64
CA LEU A 12 -34.14 44.17 -63.72
C LEU A 12 -33.24 43.64 -64.87
N TYR A 13 -33.30 44.26 -66.04
CA TYR A 13 -32.40 43.88 -67.16
C TYR A 13 -30.92 44.17 -66.84
N TRP A 14 -30.61 45.27 -66.18
CA TRP A 14 -29.25 45.59 -65.73
C TRP A 14 -28.77 44.62 -64.63
N MET A 15 -29.59 44.29 -63.67
CA MET A 15 -29.29 43.30 -62.66
C MET A 15 -29.12 41.91 -63.28
N GLY A 16 -29.99 41.50 -64.20
CA GLY A 16 -29.83 40.24 -64.93
C GLY A 16 -28.57 40.17 -65.77
N GLY A 17 -28.21 41.28 -66.46
CA GLY A 17 -26.96 41.39 -67.24
C GLY A 17 -25.69 41.32 -66.38
N ILE A 18 -25.70 42.00 -65.26
CA ILE A 18 -24.60 41.93 -64.28
C ILE A 18 -24.48 40.52 -63.69
N PHE A 19 -25.60 39.86 -63.34
CA PHE A 19 -25.61 38.51 -62.85
C PHE A 19 -25.11 37.52 -63.91
N LEU A 20 -25.55 37.64 -65.13
CA LEU A 20 -25.07 36.82 -66.25
C LEU A 20 -23.56 37.04 -66.52
N PHE A 21 -23.11 38.31 -66.49
CA PHE A 21 -21.68 38.64 -66.58
C PHE A 21 -20.85 37.93 -65.48
N PHE A 22 -21.28 37.94 -64.24
CA PHE A 22 -20.59 37.23 -63.16
C PHE A 22 -20.63 35.70 -63.35
N ILE A 23 -21.70 35.15 -63.91
CA ILE A 23 -21.76 33.73 -64.23
C ILE A 23 -20.76 33.39 -65.35
N ILE A 24 -20.74 34.17 -66.44
CA ILE A 24 -19.80 33.98 -67.56
C ILE A 24 -18.34 34.19 -67.09
N LEU A 25 -18.10 35.22 -66.30
CA LEU A 25 -16.79 35.46 -65.70
C LEU A 25 -16.34 34.32 -64.78
N ASN A 26 -17.25 33.80 -64.01
CA ASN A 26 -16.97 32.62 -63.13
C ASN A 26 -16.63 31.36 -63.97
N PHE A 27 -17.32 31.11 -65.06
CA PHE A 27 -16.99 30.01 -65.98
C PHE A 27 -15.65 30.22 -66.69
N ALA A 28 -15.40 31.45 -67.19
CA ALA A 28 -14.15 31.80 -67.88
C ALA A 28 -12.94 31.69 -66.93
N LEU A 29 -13.07 32.21 -65.68
CA LEU A 29 -12.05 32.09 -64.64
C LEU A 29 -11.83 30.63 -64.20
N ASN A 30 -12.90 29.85 -64.04
CA ASN A 30 -12.77 28.45 -63.70
C ASN A 30 -12.01 27.68 -64.81
N PHE A 31 -12.35 27.92 -66.08
CA PHE A 31 -11.63 27.33 -67.19
C PHE A 31 -10.16 27.75 -67.24
N TRP A 32 -9.88 29.06 -67.10
CA TRP A 32 -8.50 29.61 -67.10
C TRP A 32 -7.69 29.07 -65.92
N ILE A 33 -8.27 29.01 -64.73
CA ILE A 33 -7.62 28.49 -63.50
C ILE A 33 -7.33 27.00 -63.70
N LYS A 34 -8.26 26.19 -64.20
CA LYS A 34 -8.02 24.77 -64.49
C LYS A 34 -6.86 24.55 -65.48
N ALA A 35 -6.69 25.45 -66.45
CA ALA A 35 -5.65 25.33 -67.46
C ALA A 35 -4.25 25.83 -66.98
N LYS A 36 -4.20 26.85 -66.10
CA LYS A 36 -2.93 27.51 -65.71
C LYS A 36 -2.41 27.13 -64.32
N VAL A 37 -3.31 26.86 -63.38
CA VAL A 37 -2.87 26.63 -61.98
C VAL A 37 -2.01 25.37 -61.82
N PRO A 38 -2.29 24.24 -62.50
CA PRO A 38 -1.39 23.07 -62.41
C PRO A 38 0.06 23.42 -62.78
N ALA A 39 0.23 24.11 -63.94
CA ALA A 39 1.56 24.53 -64.40
C ALA A 39 2.25 25.52 -63.45
N ILE A 40 1.48 26.45 -62.84
CA ILE A 40 2.03 27.40 -61.86
C ILE A 40 2.44 26.69 -60.55
N ILE A 41 1.66 25.69 -60.12
CA ILE A 41 2.00 24.88 -58.96
C ILE A 41 3.27 24.09 -59.20
N GLU A 42 3.40 23.47 -60.38
CA GLU A 42 4.60 22.70 -60.75
C GLU A 42 5.86 23.60 -60.86
N GLU A 43 5.74 24.74 -61.53
CA GLU A 43 6.84 25.71 -61.75
C GLU A 43 7.30 26.41 -60.45
N LYS A 44 6.38 26.66 -59.50
CA LYS A 44 6.68 27.42 -58.25
C LYS A 44 6.70 26.54 -57.01
N ASN A 45 6.66 25.22 -57.13
CA ASN A 45 6.71 24.31 -56.00
C ASN A 45 8.16 24.08 -55.55
N ASP A 46 8.66 24.96 -54.69
CA ASP A 46 10.00 24.87 -54.08
C ASP A 46 10.02 23.88 -52.90
N THR A 47 8.90 23.21 -52.58
CA THR A 47 8.83 22.25 -51.48
C THR A 47 9.43 20.89 -51.87
N ALA A 48 9.75 20.06 -50.87
CA ALA A 48 10.27 18.71 -51.07
C ALA A 48 9.20 17.70 -51.57
N TYR A 49 7.99 18.15 -51.88
CA TYR A 49 6.87 17.29 -52.23
C TYR A 49 6.28 17.63 -53.58
N ASN A 50 5.83 16.59 -54.29
CA ASN A 50 4.96 16.73 -55.43
C ASN A 50 3.52 16.89 -54.96
N LEU A 51 2.79 17.78 -55.54
CA LEU A 51 1.35 17.94 -55.33
C LEU A 51 0.64 17.68 -56.67
N ALA A 52 -0.19 16.66 -56.73
CA ALA A 52 -1.03 16.35 -57.86
C ALA A 52 -2.51 16.44 -57.46
N PHE A 53 -3.42 16.63 -58.39
CA PHE A 53 -4.85 16.61 -58.19
C PHE A 53 -5.57 16.27 -59.47
N GLU A 54 -6.72 15.60 -59.37
CA GLU A 54 -7.52 15.19 -60.52
C GLU A 54 -8.39 16.33 -61.05
N ASN A 55 -8.98 17.12 -60.18
CA ASN A 55 -9.92 18.17 -60.55
C ASN A 55 -9.79 19.41 -59.67
N LEU A 56 -9.81 20.56 -60.31
CA LEU A 56 -9.80 21.86 -59.65
C LEU A 56 -11.04 22.65 -60.07
N ASN A 57 -11.84 23.09 -59.13
CA ASN A 57 -12.99 23.97 -59.36
C ASN A 57 -12.85 25.27 -58.60
N PHE A 58 -13.10 26.37 -59.30
CA PHE A 58 -13.10 27.70 -58.74
C PHE A 58 -14.45 28.38 -58.91
N SER A 59 -14.93 29.09 -57.93
CA SER A 59 -16.15 29.88 -57.98
C SER A 59 -15.93 31.27 -57.45
N LEU A 60 -16.02 32.27 -58.32
CA LEU A 60 -15.94 33.66 -57.92
C LEU A 60 -17.14 34.09 -57.07
N LEU A 61 -18.34 33.56 -57.39
CA LEU A 61 -19.60 33.89 -56.70
C LEU A 61 -19.55 33.53 -55.19
N ASN A 62 -18.97 32.40 -54.88
CA ASN A 62 -18.84 31.91 -53.50
C ASN A 62 -17.42 32.16 -52.94
N SER A 63 -16.54 32.80 -53.71
CA SER A 63 -15.12 32.94 -53.34
C SER A 63 -14.53 31.64 -52.86
N SER A 64 -14.77 30.53 -53.58
CA SER A 64 -14.39 29.19 -53.18
C SER A 64 -13.48 28.50 -54.19
N LEU A 65 -12.61 27.63 -53.65
CA LEU A 65 -11.70 26.75 -54.37
C LEU A 65 -11.93 25.31 -53.85
N SER A 66 -12.11 24.36 -54.79
CA SER A 66 -12.15 22.94 -54.44
C SER A 66 -11.15 22.17 -55.31
N LEU A 67 -10.34 21.37 -54.66
CA LEU A 67 -9.41 20.40 -55.23
C LEU A 67 -9.90 19.00 -54.91
N LYS A 68 -10.05 18.11 -55.90
CA LYS A 68 -10.44 16.73 -55.73
C LYS A 68 -9.37 15.76 -56.19
N GLY A 69 -9.26 14.61 -55.55
CA GLY A 69 -8.26 13.59 -55.82
C GLY A 69 -6.84 14.14 -55.63
N VAL A 70 -6.61 14.78 -54.48
CA VAL A 70 -5.30 15.43 -54.17
C VAL A 70 -4.35 14.39 -53.64
N SER A 71 -3.15 14.27 -54.25
CA SER A 71 -2.08 13.45 -53.75
C SER A 71 -0.84 14.25 -53.46
N VAL A 72 -0.16 13.96 -52.37
CA VAL A 72 1.10 14.53 -51.92
C VAL A 72 2.11 13.42 -51.76
N THR A 73 3.23 13.49 -52.49
CA THR A 73 4.29 12.47 -52.46
C THR A 73 5.67 13.13 -52.36
N PRO A 74 6.66 12.55 -51.73
CA PRO A 74 8.04 13.05 -51.73
C PRO A 74 8.61 13.17 -53.15
N LYS A 75 9.41 14.21 -53.42
CA LYS A 75 10.19 14.33 -54.67
C LYS A 75 11.39 13.40 -54.64
N GLU A 76 11.55 12.54 -55.63
CA GLU A 76 12.67 11.59 -55.72
C GLU A 76 14.05 12.28 -55.76
N ASN A 77 14.14 13.46 -56.37
CA ASN A 77 15.39 14.17 -56.62
C ASN A 77 15.44 15.54 -55.88
N PHE A 78 14.89 15.63 -54.67
CA PHE A 78 14.98 16.85 -53.89
C PHE A 78 16.44 17.08 -53.42
N PRO A 79 17.04 18.26 -53.72
CA PRO A 79 18.41 18.55 -53.31
C PRO A 79 18.47 18.78 -51.82
N GLY A 80 18.75 17.75 -51.08
CA GLY A 80 18.80 17.75 -49.61
C GLY A 80 18.01 16.62 -48.99
N LYS A 81 18.01 16.57 -47.65
CA LYS A 81 17.21 15.61 -46.88
C LYS A 81 15.74 16.03 -46.89
N LEU A 82 14.82 15.08 -47.07
CA LEU A 82 13.40 15.33 -46.91
C LEU A 82 13.10 15.80 -45.48
N PRO A 83 12.43 16.97 -45.31
CA PRO A 83 12.12 17.50 -43.98
C PRO A 83 11.24 16.51 -43.18
N ILE A 84 10.28 15.88 -43.85
CA ILE A 84 9.35 14.88 -43.28
C ILE A 84 9.07 13.85 -44.37
N ASP A 85 9.17 12.57 -44.10
CA ASP A 85 8.84 11.50 -45.05
C ASP A 85 7.39 11.06 -44.85
N PHE A 86 6.48 11.56 -45.71
CA PHE A 86 5.07 11.21 -45.70
C PHE A 86 4.46 11.19 -47.10
N THR A 87 3.38 10.43 -47.24
CA THR A 87 2.45 10.49 -48.35
C THR A 87 1.05 10.82 -47.85
N ALA A 88 0.29 11.55 -48.66
CA ALA A 88 -1.11 11.83 -48.34
C ALA A 88 -1.97 11.78 -49.59
N ASP A 89 -3.13 11.10 -49.46
CA ASP A 89 -4.19 11.10 -50.46
C ASP A 89 -5.43 11.72 -49.83
N VAL A 90 -6.05 12.71 -50.51
CA VAL A 90 -7.18 13.48 -49.99
C VAL A 90 -8.30 13.51 -51.03
N GLU A 91 -9.49 13.07 -50.63
CA GLU A 91 -10.64 13.07 -51.52
C GLU A 91 -10.98 14.47 -52.00
N GLU A 92 -11.08 15.43 -51.06
CA GLU A 92 -11.40 16.82 -51.42
C GLU A 92 -10.79 17.82 -50.41
N ILE A 93 -10.20 18.87 -50.93
CA ILE A 93 -9.84 20.08 -50.17
C ILE A 93 -10.70 21.22 -50.64
N GLN A 94 -11.50 21.80 -49.74
CA GLN A 94 -12.39 22.93 -50.03
C GLN A 94 -12.02 24.15 -49.24
N VAL A 95 -11.81 25.27 -49.90
CA VAL A 95 -11.54 26.60 -49.31
C VAL A 95 -12.65 27.54 -49.69
N VAL A 96 -13.29 28.18 -48.73
CA VAL A 96 -14.44 29.06 -48.94
C VAL A 96 -14.20 30.43 -48.32
N GLY A 97 -14.69 31.49 -48.99
CA GLY A 97 -14.62 32.85 -48.47
C GLY A 97 -13.20 33.42 -48.47
N VAL A 98 -12.41 33.13 -49.49
CA VAL A 98 -11.07 33.69 -49.65
C VAL A 98 -11.16 35.20 -49.90
N ASN A 99 -10.47 36.01 -49.12
CA ASN A 99 -10.39 37.44 -49.30
C ASN A 99 -9.29 37.79 -50.30
N PHE A 100 -9.60 37.73 -51.58
CA PHE A 100 -8.67 37.99 -52.67
C PHE A 100 -8.06 39.43 -52.65
N LEU A 101 -8.80 40.42 -52.16
CA LEU A 101 -8.28 41.77 -52.02
C LEU A 101 -7.16 41.89 -50.97
N LYS A 102 -7.30 41.18 -49.85
CA LYS A 102 -6.24 41.12 -48.83
C LYS A 102 -5.03 40.34 -49.35
N LEU A 103 -5.26 39.22 -50.03
CA LEU A 103 -4.21 38.40 -50.61
C LEU A 103 -3.35 39.19 -51.63
N LEU A 104 -4.00 39.98 -52.51
CA LEU A 104 -3.31 40.77 -53.52
C LEU A 104 -2.57 42.02 -52.96
N ARG A 105 -3.15 42.66 -51.91
CA ARG A 105 -2.59 43.90 -51.36
C ARG A 105 -1.58 43.69 -50.24
N LYS A 106 -1.80 42.70 -49.36
CA LYS A 106 -1.03 42.51 -48.13
C LYS A 106 -0.31 41.18 -48.05
N LYS A 107 -0.46 40.32 -49.05
CA LYS A 107 -0.01 38.91 -49.00
C LYS A 107 -0.58 38.12 -47.81
N ASP A 108 -1.65 38.60 -47.16
CA ASP A 108 -2.31 37.92 -46.05
C ASP A 108 -3.38 36.96 -46.60
N LEU A 109 -3.28 35.67 -46.25
CA LEU A 109 -4.29 34.65 -46.60
C LEU A 109 -5.39 34.66 -45.53
N SER A 110 -6.58 35.07 -45.94
CA SER A 110 -7.76 35.03 -45.08
C SER A 110 -8.85 34.22 -45.77
N ALA A 111 -9.33 33.15 -45.10
CA ALA A 111 -10.42 32.31 -45.57
C ALA A 111 -11.48 32.19 -44.47
N PHE A 112 -12.76 32.08 -44.88
CA PHE A 112 -13.83 31.81 -43.94
C PHE A 112 -13.78 30.34 -43.49
N SER A 113 -13.60 29.40 -44.41
CA SER A 113 -13.52 27.97 -44.07
C SER A 113 -12.52 27.25 -44.96
N ILE A 114 -11.75 26.34 -44.32
CA ILE A 114 -10.99 25.30 -45.02
C ILE A 114 -11.52 23.95 -44.52
N LYS A 115 -11.91 23.06 -45.47
CA LYS A 115 -12.36 21.72 -45.18
C LYS A 115 -11.54 20.71 -45.97
N ILE A 116 -11.07 19.66 -45.30
CA ILE A 116 -10.30 18.56 -45.85
C ILE A 116 -11.11 17.28 -45.56
N ASN A 117 -11.54 16.57 -46.60
CA ASN A 117 -12.37 15.38 -46.50
C ASN A 117 -11.53 14.15 -46.81
N ASN A 118 -11.71 13.11 -46.00
CA ASN A 118 -11.13 11.79 -46.14
C ASN A 118 -9.62 11.80 -46.46
N PRO A 119 -8.78 12.53 -45.72
CA PRO A 119 -7.36 12.45 -45.94
C PRO A 119 -6.80 11.14 -45.39
N GLU A 120 -6.11 10.40 -46.25
CA GLU A 120 -5.31 9.25 -45.84
C GLU A 120 -3.83 9.63 -45.81
N VAL A 121 -3.22 9.67 -44.63
CA VAL A 121 -1.84 10.12 -44.41
C VAL A 121 -1.00 8.97 -43.89
N THR A 122 0.09 8.69 -44.61
CA THR A 122 1.10 7.70 -44.17
C THR A 122 2.41 8.42 -43.90
N TYR A 123 2.89 8.33 -42.66
CA TYR A 123 4.14 8.94 -42.19
C TYR A 123 5.19 7.87 -41.89
N TYR A 124 6.45 8.13 -42.24
CA TYR A 124 7.59 7.27 -41.98
C TYR A 124 8.59 8.00 -41.07
N LYS A 125 9.00 7.35 -39.96
CA LYS A 125 9.99 7.94 -39.04
C LYS A 125 11.37 8.06 -39.71
N SER A 126 12.10 9.11 -39.41
CA SER A 126 13.49 9.27 -39.82
C SER A 126 14.42 8.51 -38.85
N THR A 127 15.54 7.98 -39.38
CA THR A 127 16.60 7.33 -38.57
C THR A 127 17.51 8.33 -37.86
N GLU A 128 17.50 9.60 -38.24
CA GLU A 128 18.30 10.68 -37.65
C GLU A 128 17.43 11.61 -36.84
N LYS A 129 17.96 12.13 -35.71
CA LYS A 129 17.25 13.14 -34.91
C LYS A 129 16.98 14.37 -35.78
N ASP A 130 15.70 14.62 -36.05
CA ASP A 130 15.27 15.80 -36.81
C ASP A 130 15.50 17.04 -35.98
N THR A 131 16.60 17.71 -36.20
CA THR A 131 16.73 19.14 -35.89
C THR A 131 15.96 19.89 -36.99
N ILE A 132 14.66 20.03 -36.84
CA ILE A 132 13.86 20.89 -37.71
C ILE A 132 14.26 22.35 -37.42
N GLN A 133 15.30 22.81 -38.04
CA GLN A 133 15.49 24.23 -38.23
C GLN A 133 14.62 24.66 -39.43
N SER A 134 13.33 24.87 -39.17
CA SER A 134 12.43 25.50 -40.14
C SER A 134 12.82 26.96 -40.33
N GLN A 135 13.69 27.22 -41.31
CA GLN A 135 13.93 28.55 -41.78
C GLN A 135 12.85 29.03 -42.77
N SER A 136 11.64 28.58 -42.68
CA SER A 136 10.54 29.12 -43.49
C SER A 136 10.09 30.45 -42.90
N LYS A 137 10.59 31.55 -43.46
CA LYS A 137 10.00 32.89 -43.26
C LYS A 137 8.60 32.85 -43.85
N LEU A 138 7.58 32.82 -43.00
CA LEU A 138 6.20 32.99 -43.43
C LEU A 138 6.06 34.47 -43.85
N GLY A 139 6.08 34.74 -45.15
CA GLY A 139 5.91 36.11 -45.67
C GLY A 139 4.52 36.68 -45.52
N SER A 140 3.59 36.00 -44.79
CA SER A 140 2.18 36.39 -44.70
C SER A 140 1.49 35.82 -43.47
N ILE A 141 0.51 36.54 -42.93
CA ILE A 141 -0.39 36.03 -41.86
C ILE A 141 -1.49 35.16 -42.51
N ILE A 142 -1.72 33.97 -41.95
CA ILE A 142 -2.83 33.08 -42.34
C ILE A 142 -3.90 33.16 -41.27
N HIS A 143 -5.11 33.53 -41.67
CA HIS A 143 -6.28 33.55 -40.80
C HIS A 143 -7.40 32.69 -41.39
N VAL A 144 -7.88 31.71 -40.63
CA VAL A 144 -8.99 30.81 -41.01
C VAL A 144 -10.04 30.82 -39.90
N SER A 145 -11.28 31.25 -40.26
CA SER A 145 -12.36 31.28 -39.25
C SER A 145 -12.79 29.90 -38.83
N HIS A 146 -12.89 28.94 -39.77
CA HIS A 146 -13.26 27.54 -39.50
C HIS A 146 -12.33 26.61 -40.27
N PHE A 147 -11.57 25.80 -39.58
CA PHE A 147 -10.74 24.75 -40.17
C PHE A 147 -11.31 23.39 -39.75
N LYS A 148 -11.56 22.49 -40.72
CA LYS A 148 -12.13 21.21 -40.47
C LYS A 148 -11.46 20.10 -41.30
N ILE A 149 -11.09 19.01 -40.63
CA ILE A 149 -10.71 17.72 -41.21
C ILE A 149 -11.82 16.74 -40.86
N THR A 150 -12.26 15.90 -41.79
CA THR A 150 -13.28 14.88 -41.57
C THR A 150 -12.82 13.54 -42.09
N ASP A 151 -13.11 12.49 -41.34
CA ASP A 151 -12.87 11.08 -41.68
C ASP A 151 -11.39 10.81 -42.05
N ALA A 152 -10.46 11.43 -41.35
CA ALA A 152 -9.03 11.24 -41.61
C ALA A 152 -8.56 9.86 -41.16
N TYR A 153 -7.67 9.27 -41.94
CA TYR A 153 -6.98 8.04 -41.61
C TYR A 153 -5.46 8.30 -41.54
N PHE A 154 -4.86 8.12 -40.36
CA PHE A 154 -3.46 8.37 -40.13
C PHE A 154 -2.72 7.08 -39.82
N LYS A 155 -1.66 6.77 -40.57
CA LYS A 155 -0.75 5.65 -40.38
C LYS A 155 0.67 6.14 -40.10
N MET A 156 1.38 5.50 -39.18
CA MET A 156 2.79 5.77 -38.94
C MET A 156 3.57 4.46 -38.95
N PHE A 157 4.71 4.46 -39.61
CA PHE A 157 5.63 3.34 -39.66
C PHE A 157 7.04 3.76 -39.16
N GLU A 158 7.81 2.79 -38.70
CA GLU A 158 9.25 2.97 -38.47
C GLU A 158 9.99 3.25 -39.78
N ALA A 159 11.26 3.63 -39.70
CA ALA A 159 12.11 3.88 -40.87
C ALA A 159 12.26 2.68 -41.81
N ASP A 160 11.98 1.46 -41.33
CA ASP A 160 11.97 0.23 -42.14
C ASP A 160 10.76 0.14 -43.08
N ARG A 161 9.80 1.09 -42.97
CA ARG A 161 8.53 1.18 -43.74
C ARG A 161 7.64 -0.07 -43.61
N LYS A 162 7.91 -0.96 -42.66
CA LYS A 162 7.17 -2.21 -42.42
C LYS A 162 6.57 -2.27 -41.02
N THR A 163 7.31 -1.83 -40.02
CA THR A 163 6.87 -1.87 -38.62
C THR A 163 5.91 -0.75 -38.34
N LYS A 164 4.62 -1.10 -38.12
CA LYS A 164 3.56 -0.14 -37.80
C LYS A 164 3.74 0.41 -36.40
N VAL A 165 3.74 1.74 -36.27
CA VAL A 165 3.86 2.45 -35.00
C VAL A 165 2.52 3.02 -34.55
N SER A 166 1.73 3.57 -35.50
CA SER A 166 0.42 4.15 -35.20
C SER A 166 -0.58 3.87 -36.30
N ASP A 167 -1.85 3.80 -35.90
CA ASP A 167 -3.00 3.59 -36.78
C ASP A 167 -4.19 4.29 -36.13
N ILE A 168 -4.66 5.40 -36.72
CA ILE A 168 -5.75 6.21 -36.18
C ILE A 168 -6.81 6.39 -37.28
N LYS A 169 -8.03 5.92 -37.01
CA LYS A 169 -9.15 5.96 -37.95
C LYS A 169 -10.19 6.97 -37.52
N ASP A 170 -11.00 7.38 -38.50
CA ASP A 170 -12.16 8.25 -38.30
C ASP A 170 -11.80 9.51 -37.50
N LEU A 171 -10.67 10.15 -37.86
CA LEU A 171 -10.14 11.33 -37.16
C LEU A 171 -10.81 12.58 -37.71
N ASP A 172 -11.60 13.24 -36.87
CA ASP A 172 -12.16 14.56 -37.13
C ASP A 172 -11.44 15.62 -36.31
N ILE A 173 -11.05 16.71 -36.95
CA ILE A 173 -10.47 17.89 -36.31
C ILE A 173 -11.28 19.11 -36.69
N GLU A 174 -11.70 19.90 -35.72
CA GLU A 174 -12.40 21.17 -35.94
C GLU A 174 -11.74 22.26 -35.11
N LEU A 175 -11.27 23.30 -35.76
CA LEU A 175 -10.64 24.47 -35.15
C LEU A 175 -11.38 25.75 -35.58
N VAL A 176 -11.61 26.63 -34.61
CA VAL A 176 -12.25 27.92 -34.86
C VAL A 176 -11.28 29.04 -34.54
N GLY A 177 -11.19 30.03 -35.45
CA GLY A 177 -10.39 31.22 -35.29
C GLY A 177 -8.88 30.96 -35.32
N VAL A 178 -8.44 30.15 -36.29
CA VAL A 178 -7.02 29.77 -36.46
C VAL A 178 -6.23 30.97 -37.00
N ASN A 179 -5.12 31.28 -36.33
CA ASN A 179 -4.15 32.30 -36.80
C ASN A 179 -2.74 31.72 -36.79
N LEU A 180 -2.08 31.80 -37.91
CA LEU A 180 -0.68 31.44 -38.12
C LEU A 180 0.09 32.68 -38.51
N SER A 181 1.17 32.98 -37.83
CA SER A 181 2.05 34.13 -38.05
C SER A 181 3.50 33.74 -37.73
N GLU A 182 4.48 34.58 -38.14
CA GLU A 182 5.89 34.38 -37.79
C GLU A 182 6.08 34.17 -36.29
N ARG A 183 5.40 34.94 -35.45
CA ARG A 183 5.47 34.85 -33.98
C ARG A 183 4.94 33.53 -33.44
N THR A 184 3.97 32.88 -34.12
CA THR A 184 3.42 31.62 -33.69
C THR A 184 4.21 30.42 -34.17
N LEU A 185 5.00 30.56 -35.24
CA LEU A 185 5.84 29.48 -35.79
C LEU A 185 6.97 29.04 -34.83
N GLU A 186 7.38 29.92 -33.91
CA GLU A 186 8.42 29.63 -32.92
C GLU A 186 7.88 28.81 -31.70
N LYS A 187 6.57 28.61 -31.65
CA LYS A 187 5.91 27.85 -30.54
C LYS A 187 5.75 26.37 -30.88
N ASP A 188 5.66 25.53 -29.86
CA ASP A 188 5.40 24.08 -30.02
C ASP A 188 4.11 23.83 -30.81
N ILE A 189 3.07 24.66 -30.59
CA ILE A 189 1.89 24.73 -31.47
C ILE A 189 2.01 25.97 -32.34
N PRO A 190 2.30 25.82 -33.65
CA PRO A 190 2.67 26.95 -34.52
C PRO A 190 1.50 27.86 -34.93
N PHE A 191 0.35 27.76 -34.28
CA PHE A 191 -0.83 28.59 -34.53
C PHE A 191 -1.62 28.83 -33.23
N THR A 192 -2.45 29.87 -33.23
CA THR A 192 -3.42 30.11 -32.17
C THR A 192 -4.82 29.78 -32.67
N TYR A 193 -5.72 29.42 -31.77
CA TYR A 193 -7.14 29.12 -32.02
C TYR A 193 -8.03 29.63 -30.89
N LYS A 194 -9.34 29.78 -31.16
CA LYS A 194 -10.34 30.14 -30.12
C LYS A 194 -10.98 28.90 -29.48
N SER A 195 -11.30 27.90 -30.29
CA SER A 195 -11.82 26.64 -29.81
C SER A 195 -11.37 25.51 -30.73
N PHE A 196 -11.31 24.32 -30.16
CA PHE A 196 -11.02 23.11 -30.92
C PHE A 196 -11.94 21.95 -30.48
N LYS A 197 -12.13 21.02 -31.38
CA LYS A 197 -12.72 19.72 -31.13
C LYS A 197 -11.96 18.70 -31.94
N LEU A 198 -11.60 17.60 -31.32
CA LEU A 198 -10.96 16.47 -31.95
C LEU A 198 -11.69 15.21 -31.52
N THR A 199 -12.12 14.38 -32.49
CA THR A 199 -12.72 13.08 -32.24
C THR A 199 -12.04 12.06 -33.13
N CYS A 200 -11.85 10.84 -32.64
CA CYS A 200 -11.42 9.73 -33.48
C CYS A 200 -12.09 8.42 -33.06
N GLY A 201 -12.09 7.48 -33.98
CA GLY A 201 -12.46 6.10 -33.75
C GLY A 201 -11.29 5.28 -33.19
N ASP A 202 -11.03 4.14 -33.80
CA ASP A 202 -9.99 3.23 -33.37
C ASP A 202 -8.59 3.88 -33.39
N VAL A 203 -7.89 3.76 -32.28
CA VAL A 203 -6.48 4.16 -32.11
C VAL A 203 -5.64 2.96 -31.77
N PHE A 204 -4.55 2.79 -32.49
CA PHE A 204 -3.44 1.89 -32.15
C PHE A 204 -2.14 2.70 -32.11
N PHE A 205 -1.33 2.46 -31.08
CA PHE A 205 0.00 3.05 -30.96
C PHE A 205 0.97 2.06 -30.30
N GLN A 206 2.12 1.80 -30.93
CA GLN A 206 3.19 0.99 -30.39
C GLN A 206 4.01 1.82 -29.39
N VAL A 207 3.79 1.58 -28.08
CA VAL A 207 4.42 2.36 -27.01
C VAL A 207 5.91 2.03 -26.88
N ASN A 208 6.23 0.75 -26.98
CA ASN A 208 7.58 0.22 -26.96
C ASN A 208 7.58 -1.15 -27.69
N PRO A 209 8.73 -1.82 -27.90
CA PRO A 209 8.78 -3.09 -28.66
C PRO A 209 7.88 -4.21 -28.12
N LEU A 210 7.50 -4.13 -26.82
CA LEU A 210 6.72 -5.17 -26.16
C LEU A 210 5.27 -4.76 -25.85
N GLN A 211 4.90 -3.48 -25.98
CA GLN A 211 3.59 -3.00 -25.55
C GLN A 211 2.94 -2.08 -26.56
N SER A 212 1.65 -2.30 -26.78
CA SER A 212 0.81 -1.44 -27.59
C SER A 212 -0.30 -0.79 -26.76
N LEU A 213 -0.64 0.43 -27.13
CA LEU A 213 -1.80 1.16 -26.66
C LEU A 213 -2.91 1.04 -27.69
N LYS A 214 -4.14 0.79 -27.22
CA LYS A 214 -5.35 0.78 -28.04
C LYS A 214 -6.44 1.62 -27.37
N SER A 215 -7.32 2.19 -28.18
CA SER A 215 -8.55 2.84 -27.73
C SER A 215 -9.61 2.69 -28.80
N SER A 216 -10.87 2.51 -28.42
CA SER A 216 -11.98 2.41 -29.36
C SER A 216 -12.50 3.76 -29.83
N SER A 217 -12.34 4.79 -29.03
CA SER A 217 -12.60 6.18 -29.42
C SER A 217 -12.07 7.18 -28.42
N PHE A 218 -11.73 8.37 -28.87
CA PHE A 218 -11.57 9.50 -27.98
C PHE A 218 -12.17 10.79 -28.53
N LYS A 219 -12.51 11.69 -27.63
CA LYS A 219 -12.99 13.03 -27.91
C LYS A 219 -12.32 14.00 -26.97
N ILE A 220 -11.75 15.08 -27.52
CA ILE A 220 -11.21 16.21 -26.77
C ILE A 220 -11.75 17.52 -27.30
N THR A 221 -12.13 18.41 -26.41
CA THR A 221 -12.55 19.79 -26.67
C THR A 221 -11.82 20.74 -25.73
N ASN A 222 -12.07 22.04 -25.81
CA ASN A 222 -11.49 23.01 -24.90
C ASN A 222 -11.68 22.67 -23.41
N ASN A 223 -12.79 22.04 -23.01
CA ASN A 223 -13.10 21.81 -21.61
C ASN A 223 -13.45 20.37 -21.24
N GLN A 224 -13.37 19.42 -22.19
CA GLN A 224 -13.72 18.03 -21.94
C GLN A 224 -12.81 17.08 -22.69
N PHE A 225 -12.45 15.97 -22.03
CA PHE A 225 -11.80 14.81 -22.62
C PHE A 225 -12.59 13.54 -22.27
N ILE A 226 -12.88 12.70 -23.24
CA ILE A 226 -13.50 11.41 -23.08
C ILE A 226 -12.69 10.38 -23.85
N LEU A 227 -12.31 9.30 -23.19
CA LEU A 227 -11.56 8.19 -23.76
C LEU A 227 -12.30 6.89 -23.45
N ASN A 228 -12.57 6.08 -24.46
CA ASN A 228 -13.26 4.80 -24.33
C ASN A 228 -12.38 3.64 -24.77
N GLY A 229 -12.50 2.51 -24.07
CA GLY A 229 -11.79 1.28 -24.41
C GLY A 229 -10.28 1.42 -24.43
N PHE A 230 -9.71 2.21 -23.49
CA PHE A 230 -8.27 2.38 -23.37
C PHE A 230 -7.62 1.12 -22.80
N GLU A 231 -6.60 0.64 -23.49
CA GLU A 231 -5.81 -0.51 -23.07
C GLU A 231 -4.33 -0.30 -23.39
N ILE A 232 -3.45 -0.60 -22.41
CA ILE A 232 -2.03 -0.86 -22.64
C ILE A 232 -1.83 -2.35 -22.42
N ASN A 233 -1.50 -3.08 -23.46
CA ASN A 233 -1.36 -4.52 -23.44
C ASN A 233 0.02 -4.95 -23.92
N SER A 234 0.46 -6.08 -23.38
CA SER A 234 1.62 -6.83 -23.88
C SER A 234 1.15 -8.05 -24.65
N PRO A 235 1.87 -8.55 -25.66
CA PRO A 235 1.54 -9.81 -26.31
C PRO A 235 1.52 -10.98 -25.32
N ASP A 236 0.55 -11.88 -25.43
CA ASP A 236 0.44 -13.07 -24.56
C ASP A 236 1.66 -14.01 -24.63
N SER A 237 2.47 -13.88 -25.67
CA SER A 237 3.70 -14.68 -25.89
C SER A 237 4.90 -14.22 -25.07
N ILE A 238 4.81 -13.05 -24.40
CA ILE A 238 5.94 -12.53 -23.62
C ILE A 238 6.11 -13.32 -22.32
N SER A 239 7.23 -13.98 -22.16
CA SER A 239 7.56 -14.68 -20.92
C SER A 239 7.82 -13.71 -19.77
N SER A 240 7.56 -14.15 -18.53
CA SER A 240 7.89 -13.37 -17.33
C SER A 240 9.38 -13.01 -17.21
N SER A 241 10.26 -13.73 -17.94
CA SER A 241 11.69 -13.44 -18.02
C SER A 241 11.99 -12.26 -18.95
N GLU A 242 11.27 -12.12 -20.05
CA GLU A 242 11.39 -10.99 -20.97
C GLU A 242 10.91 -9.71 -20.31
N PHE A 243 9.78 -9.73 -19.60
CA PHE A 243 9.34 -8.61 -18.77
C PHE A 243 10.40 -8.17 -17.77
N ARG A 244 11.09 -9.12 -17.11
CA ARG A 244 12.12 -8.79 -16.12
C ARG A 244 13.37 -8.15 -16.70
N ASN A 245 13.64 -8.35 -17.98
CA ASN A 245 14.83 -7.82 -18.63
C ASN A 245 14.64 -6.41 -19.23
N HIS A 246 13.42 -5.92 -19.32
CA HIS A 246 13.09 -4.59 -19.87
C HIS A 246 12.81 -3.56 -18.76
N ASN A 247 13.61 -2.50 -18.71
CA ASN A 247 13.61 -1.50 -17.65
C ASN A 247 12.49 -0.43 -17.77
N HIS A 248 11.71 -0.42 -18.86
CA HIS A 248 10.79 0.65 -19.22
C HIS A 248 9.38 0.18 -19.58
N LEU A 249 8.94 -0.95 -19.01
CA LEU A 249 7.58 -1.41 -19.21
C LEU A 249 6.60 -0.53 -18.43
N LEU A 250 5.55 -0.08 -19.12
CA LEU A 250 4.39 0.54 -18.50
C LEU A 250 3.53 -0.54 -17.85
N PRO A 251 2.76 -0.20 -16.81
CA PRO A 251 1.74 -1.12 -16.29
C PRO A 251 0.73 -1.51 -17.39
N GLU A 252 0.41 -2.80 -17.49
CA GLU A 252 -0.76 -3.19 -18.29
C GLU A 252 -1.99 -2.52 -17.69
N THR A 253 -2.70 -1.75 -18.49
CA THR A 253 -3.80 -0.92 -18.01
C THR A 253 -5.02 -1.10 -18.91
N LYS A 254 -6.19 -1.27 -18.27
CA LYS A 254 -7.49 -1.26 -18.95
C LYS A 254 -8.36 -0.20 -18.30
N ALA A 255 -8.93 0.69 -19.11
CA ALA A 255 -9.85 1.71 -18.65
C ALA A 255 -11.03 1.80 -19.63
N PRO A 256 -12.18 1.17 -19.32
CA PRO A 256 -13.38 1.21 -20.17
C PRO A 256 -13.80 2.63 -20.51
N THR A 257 -13.78 3.54 -19.55
CA THR A 257 -14.09 4.95 -19.78
C THR A 257 -13.24 5.84 -18.87
N VAL A 258 -12.65 6.89 -19.47
CA VAL A 258 -11.96 7.98 -18.77
C VAL A 258 -12.63 9.28 -19.20
N THR A 259 -13.05 10.10 -18.24
CA THR A 259 -13.71 11.39 -18.50
C THR A 259 -13.06 12.50 -17.69
N PHE A 260 -12.62 13.57 -18.36
CA PHE A 260 -12.16 14.80 -17.75
C PHE A 260 -13.09 15.93 -18.11
N THR A 261 -13.43 16.79 -17.17
CA THR A 261 -14.33 17.93 -17.36
C THR A 261 -13.75 19.19 -16.73
N GLY A 262 -14.19 20.34 -17.24
CA GLY A 262 -13.68 21.64 -16.79
C GLY A 262 -12.19 21.81 -17.09
N LEU A 263 -11.75 21.28 -18.24
CA LEU A 263 -10.35 21.37 -18.65
C LEU A 263 -9.98 22.82 -18.99
N ASP A 264 -8.84 23.25 -18.48
CA ASP A 264 -8.12 24.45 -18.88
C ASP A 264 -6.63 24.14 -18.87
N TRP A 265 -5.98 24.22 -20.00
CA TRP A 265 -4.58 23.87 -20.15
C TRP A 265 -3.91 24.72 -21.22
N GLY A 266 -2.62 24.91 -21.08
CA GLY A 266 -1.86 25.71 -22.02
C GLY A 266 -0.51 26.13 -21.43
N TYR A 267 0.02 27.24 -21.98
CA TYR A 267 1.25 27.85 -21.50
C TYR A 267 0.93 29.20 -20.85
N ASN A 268 1.49 29.48 -19.70
CA ASN A 268 1.33 30.75 -19.00
C ASN A 268 2.23 31.85 -19.66
N GLN A 269 2.26 33.04 -19.06
CA GLN A 269 3.05 34.15 -19.59
C GLN A 269 4.58 33.92 -19.58
N SER A 270 5.03 32.95 -18.78
CA SER A 270 6.44 32.51 -18.65
C SER A 270 6.79 31.31 -19.52
N ASP A 271 5.90 30.91 -20.44
CA ASP A 271 5.97 29.69 -21.27
C ASP A 271 6.04 28.39 -20.47
N ASP A 272 5.60 28.39 -19.19
CA ASP A 272 5.42 27.17 -18.41
C ASP A 272 4.06 26.54 -18.70
N PHE A 273 4.05 25.22 -18.92
CA PHE A 273 2.82 24.45 -19.10
C PHE A 273 2.00 24.40 -17.80
N TYR A 274 0.68 24.57 -17.92
CA TYR A 274 -0.26 24.36 -16.84
C TYR A 274 -1.41 23.46 -17.26
N PHE A 275 -1.96 22.72 -16.29
CA PHE A 275 -3.13 21.87 -16.47
C PHE A 275 -4.10 22.04 -15.31
N LYS A 276 -5.34 22.41 -15.62
CA LYS A 276 -6.42 22.54 -14.64
C LYS A 276 -7.62 21.69 -15.06
N ALA A 277 -8.28 21.09 -14.09
CA ALA A 277 -9.48 20.30 -14.32
C ALA A 277 -10.45 20.37 -13.14
N GLU A 278 -11.74 20.44 -13.42
CA GLU A 278 -12.77 20.34 -12.39
C GLU A 278 -12.91 18.89 -11.91
N THR A 279 -12.96 17.93 -12.83
CA THR A 279 -13.10 16.51 -12.48
C THR A 279 -12.31 15.62 -13.45
N LEU A 280 -11.53 14.71 -12.88
CA LEU A 280 -10.95 13.56 -13.56
C LEU A 280 -11.64 12.29 -13.05
N LYS A 281 -12.35 11.56 -13.93
CA LYS A 281 -13.05 10.34 -13.58
C LYS A 281 -12.50 9.16 -14.39
N PHE A 282 -12.09 8.13 -13.67
CA PHE A 282 -11.61 6.86 -14.19
C PHE A 282 -12.57 5.76 -13.74
N ASP A 283 -13.23 5.10 -14.67
CA ASP A 283 -14.23 4.07 -14.38
C ASP A 283 -13.68 2.68 -14.68
N SER A 284 -13.78 1.78 -13.69
CA SER A 284 -13.40 0.37 -13.77
C SER A 284 -11.98 0.12 -14.28
N VAL A 285 -11.03 0.97 -13.86
CA VAL A 285 -9.63 0.86 -14.28
C VAL A 285 -8.99 -0.38 -13.66
N GLY A 286 -8.46 -1.25 -14.51
CA GLY A 286 -7.60 -2.37 -14.11
C GLY A 286 -6.14 -2.06 -14.44
N MET A 287 -5.24 -2.24 -13.47
CA MET A 287 -3.80 -2.04 -13.66
C MET A 287 -3.02 -3.24 -13.14
N LYS A 288 -2.07 -3.76 -13.96
CA LYS A 288 -1.14 -4.82 -13.58
C LYS A 288 0.29 -4.32 -13.68
N ILE A 289 1.01 -4.38 -12.57
CA ILE A 289 2.42 -4.00 -12.46
C ILE A 289 3.24 -5.27 -12.29
N TYR A 290 4.19 -5.49 -13.17
CA TYR A 290 5.11 -6.64 -13.12
C TYR A 290 6.37 -6.29 -12.35
N GLU A 291 6.93 -7.27 -11.63
CA GLU A 291 8.18 -7.13 -10.91
C GLU A 291 9.34 -7.08 -11.92
N THR A 292 10.06 -5.97 -11.96
CA THR A 292 11.27 -5.82 -12.77
C THR A 292 12.51 -6.16 -11.94
N ARG A 293 13.57 -6.64 -12.59
CA ARG A 293 14.89 -6.83 -11.92
C ARG A 293 15.42 -5.48 -11.45
N ASP A 294 16.16 -5.49 -10.33
CA ASP A 294 16.82 -4.29 -9.83
C ASP A 294 17.62 -3.64 -10.97
N ARG A 295 17.30 -2.40 -11.24
CA ARG A 295 18.12 -1.57 -12.13
C ARG A 295 19.55 -1.55 -11.57
N LYS A 296 20.54 -2.03 -12.33
CA LYS A 296 21.87 -1.44 -12.20
C LYS A 296 21.72 0.02 -12.60
N LYS A 297 21.88 0.92 -11.66
CA LYS A 297 21.94 2.36 -11.94
C LYS A 297 23.18 2.60 -12.79
N ASP A 298 23.02 2.64 -14.11
CA ASP A 298 24.08 3.04 -15.02
C ASP A 298 24.30 4.56 -15.07
N SER A 299 23.46 5.32 -14.39
CA SER A 299 23.65 6.77 -14.18
C SER A 299 22.88 7.24 -12.93
N VAL A 300 23.51 8.04 -12.11
CA VAL A 300 22.83 8.83 -11.07
C VAL A 300 22.04 9.88 -11.82
N SER A 301 20.73 9.66 -12.02
CA SER A 301 19.84 10.71 -12.50
C SER A 301 19.76 11.78 -11.41
N GLU A 302 19.92 13.05 -11.79
CA GLU A 302 19.67 14.16 -10.86
C GLU A 302 18.23 14.08 -10.34
N PRO A 303 17.99 14.44 -9.08
CA PRO A 303 16.64 14.49 -8.53
C PRO A 303 15.77 15.44 -9.36
N SER A 304 14.56 14.99 -9.70
CA SER A 304 13.64 15.77 -10.53
C SER A 304 12.29 15.97 -9.81
N ASN A 305 11.53 16.96 -10.29
CA ASN A 305 10.16 17.13 -9.84
C ASN A 305 9.29 15.95 -10.30
N LEU A 306 8.44 15.44 -9.45
CA LEU A 306 7.45 14.38 -9.78
C LEU A 306 6.46 14.87 -10.84
N ILE A 307 6.04 16.13 -10.72
CA ILE A 307 5.17 16.79 -11.68
C ILE A 307 5.89 18.09 -12.13
N PRO A 308 6.43 18.14 -13.36
CA PRO A 308 7.27 19.26 -13.79
C PRO A 308 6.48 20.50 -14.28
N PHE A 309 5.16 20.55 -14.05
CA PHE A 309 4.29 21.64 -14.49
C PHE A 309 3.26 22.02 -13.41
N GLU A 310 2.61 23.17 -13.58
CA GLU A 310 1.54 23.62 -12.69
C GLU A 310 0.29 22.75 -12.89
N LEU A 311 -0.24 22.21 -11.76
CA LEU A 311 -1.41 21.34 -11.75
C LEU A 311 -2.44 21.87 -10.76
N ASP A 312 -3.71 21.94 -11.18
CA ASP A 312 -4.84 22.30 -10.32
C ASP A 312 -6.05 21.44 -10.68
N ILE A 313 -6.35 20.44 -9.83
CA ILE A 313 -7.45 19.51 -10.02
C ILE A 313 -8.37 19.56 -8.81
N ASN A 314 -9.64 19.91 -9.03
CA ASN A 314 -10.59 19.97 -7.94
C ASN A 314 -10.98 18.58 -7.44
N LYS A 315 -11.24 17.60 -8.35
CA LYS A 315 -11.60 16.23 -7.95
C LYS A 315 -11.02 15.17 -8.89
N ILE A 316 -10.57 14.06 -8.28
CA ILE A 316 -10.20 12.82 -9.00
C ILE A 316 -11.04 11.68 -8.43
N TYR A 317 -11.66 10.90 -9.31
CA TYR A 317 -12.39 9.68 -8.97
C TYR A 317 -11.80 8.48 -9.70
N PHE A 318 -11.50 7.43 -8.94
CA PHE A 318 -11.35 6.08 -9.46
C PHE A 318 -12.54 5.27 -8.93
N LEU A 319 -13.36 4.75 -9.80
CA LEU A 319 -14.54 3.96 -9.44
C LEU A 319 -14.27 2.50 -9.80
N ASN A 320 -14.51 1.61 -8.84
CA ASN A 320 -14.34 0.16 -9.01
C ASN A 320 -12.97 -0.23 -9.63
N ALA A 321 -11.92 0.44 -9.21
CA ALA A 321 -10.57 0.19 -9.72
C ALA A 321 -9.99 -1.11 -9.19
N GLN A 322 -9.07 -1.69 -9.95
CA GLN A 322 -8.31 -2.88 -9.60
C GLN A 322 -6.82 -2.63 -9.81
N LEU A 323 -6.02 -2.99 -8.82
CA LEU A 323 -4.56 -2.88 -8.90
C LEU A 323 -3.91 -4.20 -8.50
N SER A 324 -3.17 -4.79 -9.42
CA SER A 324 -2.37 -5.98 -9.15
C SER A 324 -0.89 -5.66 -9.32
N VAL A 325 -0.11 -5.85 -8.26
CA VAL A 325 1.35 -5.76 -8.28
C VAL A 325 1.88 -7.17 -8.07
N GLN A 326 2.56 -7.71 -9.05
CA GLN A 326 3.04 -9.09 -9.05
C GLN A 326 3.80 -9.42 -7.76
N ASN A 327 3.41 -10.51 -7.09
CA ASN A 327 4.02 -11.01 -5.85
C ASN A 327 3.96 -10.05 -4.63
N ALA A 328 3.25 -8.93 -4.73
CA ALA A 328 3.18 -7.94 -3.67
C ALA A 328 1.75 -7.62 -3.24
N TRP A 329 0.88 -7.19 -4.16
CA TRP A 329 -0.46 -6.70 -3.85
C TRP A 329 -1.48 -7.09 -4.91
N ASP A 330 -2.69 -7.39 -4.46
CA ASP A 330 -3.89 -7.47 -5.28
C ASP A 330 -5.00 -6.70 -4.57
N ILE A 331 -5.46 -5.61 -5.18
CA ILE A 331 -6.46 -4.71 -4.64
C ILE A 331 -7.64 -4.69 -5.60
N GLN A 332 -8.83 -4.96 -5.09
CA GLN A 332 -10.08 -5.02 -5.84
C GLN A 332 -11.13 -4.10 -5.22
N ASN A 333 -12.15 -3.74 -5.99
CA ASN A 333 -13.26 -2.87 -5.58
C ASN A 333 -12.78 -1.52 -4.99
N LEU A 334 -11.69 -0.98 -5.51
CA LEU A 334 -11.08 0.23 -4.99
C LEU A 334 -11.80 1.45 -5.54
N ASN A 335 -12.50 2.17 -4.66
CA ASN A 335 -13.03 3.49 -4.97
C ASN A 335 -12.14 4.54 -4.31
N ILE A 336 -11.63 5.47 -5.11
CA ILE A 336 -10.79 6.58 -4.63
C ILE A 336 -11.48 7.89 -4.99
N GLU A 337 -11.60 8.77 -4.01
CA GLU A 337 -11.89 10.18 -4.22
C GLU A 337 -10.72 10.99 -3.68
N ALA A 338 -10.09 11.81 -4.54
CA ALA A 338 -9.12 12.80 -4.12
C ALA A 338 -9.61 14.20 -4.50
N SER A 339 -9.35 15.18 -3.64
CA SER A 339 -9.86 16.53 -3.85
C SER A 339 -8.81 17.60 -3.59
N LYS A 340 -8.92 18.69 -4.35
CA LYS A 340 -8.06 19.88 -4.31
C LYS A 340 -6.58 19.50 -4.37
N ILE A 341 -6.22 18.94 -5.51
CA ILE A 341 -4.84 18.57 -5.83
C ILE A 341 -4.20 19.76 -6.53
N HIS A 342 -3.19 20.33 -5.89
CA HIS A 342 -2.44 21.45 -6.42
C HIS A 342 -0.96 21.09 -6.49
N ASN A 343 -0.34 21.39 -7.60
CA ASN A 343 1.10 21.37 -7.76
C ASN A 343 1.57 22.72 -8.27
N LYS A 344 2.44 23.38 -7.54
CA LYS A 344 3.15 24.54 -8.00
C LYS A 344 4.59 24.14 -8.31
N LYS A 345 4.99 24.24 -9.56
CA LYS A 345 6.29 23.78 -10.08
C LYS A 345 7.45 24.14 -9.14
N GLY A 346 8.17 23.11 -8.67
CA GLY A 346 9.34 23.26 -7.81
C GLY A 346 9.07 23.62 -6.33
N GLU A 347 7.81 23.67 -5.87
CA GLU A 347 7.50 23.99 -4.47
C GLU A 347 6.96 22.76 -3.73
N ARG A 348 5.73 22.37 -4.02
CA ARG A 348 5.06 21.25 -3.33
C ARG A 348 3.83 20.76 -4.08
N ILE A 349 3.51 19.49 -3.83
CA ILE A 349 2.25 18.88 -4.21
C ILE A 349 1.35 18.83 -2.97
N THR A 350 0.17 19.42 -3.04
CA THR A 350 -0.80 19.41 -1.94
C THR A 350 -2.07 18.69 -2.35
N VAL A 351 -2.61 17.87 -1.44
CA VAL A 351 -3.91 17.21 -1.60
C VAL A 351 -4.71 17.46 -0.33
N GLU A 352 -5.93 17.98 -0.45
CA GLU A 352 -6.75 18.24 0.72
C GLU A 352 -7.31 16.96 1.31
N ASN A 353 -7.96 16.13 0.49
CA ASN A 353 -8.55 14.88 0.96
C ASN A 353 -8.24 13.72 0.01
N ILE A 354 -7.97 12.56 0.56
CA ILE A 354 -7.95 11.27 -0.14
C ILE A 354 -8.82 10.30 0.64
N LEU A 355 -9.87 9.78 -0.01
CA LEU A 355 -10.73 8.74 0.52
C LEU A 355 -10.61 7.48 -0.34
N LEU A 356 -10.29 6.35 0.30
CA LEU A 356 -10.39 5.02 -0.28
C LEU A 356 -11.57 4.31 0.37
N ASP A 357 -12.56 3.90 -0.40
CA ASP A 357 -13.76 3.24 0.13
C ASP A 357 -13.89 1.81 -0.37
N ASN A 358 -14.18 0.92 0.57
CA ASN A 358 -14.46 -0.51 0.38
C ASN A 358 -13.36 -1.31 -0.37
N PRO A 359 -12.06 -1.02 -0.22
CA PRO A 359 -11.03 -1.80 -0.91
C PRO A 359 -10.90 -3.21 -0.32
N GLN A 360 -10.80 -4.20 -1.19
CA GLN A 360 -10.39 -5.56 -0.84
C GLN A 360 -8.89 -5.71 -1.14
N ILE A 361 -8.08 -5.76 -0.09
CA ILE A 361 -6.63 -5.73 -0.18
C ILE A 361 -6.05 -7.10 0.14
N ILE A 362 -5.33 -7.70 -0.78
CA ILE A 362 -4.54 -8.91 -0.57
C ILE A 362 -3.07 -8.55 -0.73
N ALA A 363 -2.30 -8.69 0.35
CA ALA A 363 -0.86 -8.53 0.33
C ALA A 363 -0.17 -9.91 0.36
N PHE A 364 1.01 -10.01 -0.23
CA PHE A 364 1.82 -11.23 -0.22
C PHE A 364 3.13 -11.00 0.53
N GLN A 365 3.43 -11.89 1.48
CA GLN A 365 4.70 -11.85 2.22
C GLN A 365 5.81 -12.42 1.34
N SER A 366 6.74 -11.56 0.92
CA SER A 366 7.99 -12.00 0.26
C SER A 366 8.98 -12.53 1.30
N GLU A 367 9.65 -13.63 1.01
CA GLU A 367 10.73 -14.19 1.87
C GLU A 367 12.00 -13.32 1.81
N THR A 368 12.14 -12.51 0.77
CA THR A 368 13.24 -11.57 0.58
C THR A 368 12.72 -10.14 0.69
N ALA A 369 12.58 -9.62 1.90
CA ALA A 369 12.45 -8.18 2.07
C ALA A 369 13.78 -7.53 1.62
N LYS A 370 13.82 -7.02 0.38
CA LYS A 370 14.95 -6.23 -0.09
C LYS A 370 15.13 -5.04 0.86
N ARG A 371 16.23 -5.00 1.60
CA ARG A 371 16.64 -3.79 2.32
C ARG A 371 16.76 -2.69 1.27
N LYS A 372 15.98 -1.61 1.42
CA LYS A 372 16.23 -0.37 0.68
C LYS A 372 17.67 0.03 1.00
N THR A 373 18.55 -0.03 0.02
CA THR A 373 19.93 0.44 0.16
C THR A 373 19.89 1.95 0.32
N LYS A 374 20.82 2.51 1.10
CA LYS A 374 20.96 3.96 1.32
C LYS A 374 21.13 4.78 0.02
N GLU A 375 21.38 4.11 -1.10
CA GLU A 375 21.56 4.71 -2.43
C GLU A 375 20.23 5.07 -3.14
N ALA A 376 19.08 4.70 -2.59
CA ALA A 376 17.77 5.16 -3.09
C ALA A 376 17.42 6.58 -2.58
N ALA A 377 18.39 7.33 -2.11
CA ALA A 377 18.23 8.69 -1.63
C ALA A 377 17.80 9.62 -2.77
N SER A 378 16.62 10.20 -2.62
CA SER A 378 16.07 11.33 -3.37
C SER A 378 16.05 11.19 -4.91
N GLU A 379 15.17 10.32 -5.43
CA GLU A 379 14.77 10.40 -6.83
C GLU A 379 13.86 11.62 -7.11
N PHE A 380 13.36 12.30 -6.08
CA PHE A 380 12.50 13.48 -6.17
C PHE A 380 12.90 14.57 -5.17
N ILE A 381 12.55 15.81 -5.50
CA ILE A 381 12.81 17.00 -4.69
C ILE A 381 11.53 17.59 -4.09
N ASP A 382 10.36 17.19 -4.57
CA ASP A 382 9.07 17.73 -4.14
C ASP A 382 8.71 17.38 -2.70
N VAL A 383 8.01 18.27 -2.03
CA VAL A 383 7.29 18.00 -0.77
C VAL A 383 5.85 17.66 -1.11
N ILE A 384 5.39 16.47 -0.70
CA ILE A 384 4.00 16.05 -0.86
C ILE A 384 3.29 16.23 0.48
N GLN A 385 2.19 16.99 0.49
CA GLN A 385 1.35 17.20 1.66
C GLN A 385 -0.06 16.71 1.41
N ILE A 386 -0.56 15.82 2.29
CA ILE A 386 -1.94 15.34 2.30
C ILE A 386 -2.55 15.74 3.64
N LYS A 387 -3.60 16.57 3.61
CA LYS A 387 -4.23 17.06 4.82
C LYS A 387 -5.02 15.96 5.52
N ASP A 388 -5.89 15.25 4.78
CA ASP A 388 -6.71 14.17 5.30
C ASP A 388 -6.64 12.94 4.37
N LEU A 389 -6.21 11.80 4.91
CA LEU A 389 -6.28 10.49 4.26
C LEU A 389 -7.23 9.60 5.05
N ALA A 390 -8.19 8.99 4.37
CA ALA A 390 -9.09 8.03 4.97
C ALA A 390 -9.22 6.76 4.12
N ILE A 391 -9.26 5.62 4.81
CA ILE A 391 -9.64 4.31 4.25
C ILE A 391 -10.87 3.87 5.04
N LYS A 392 -11.94 3.49 4.36
CA LYS A 392 -13.20 3.03 4.98
C LYS A 392 -13.56 1.63 4.48
N ASN A 393 -14.12 0.83 5.39
CA ASN A 393 -14.70 -0.48 5.09
C ASN A 393 -13.74 -1.44 4.38
N ALA A 394 -12.43 -1.35 4.64
CA ALA A 394 -11.44 -2.18 3.97
C ALA A 394 -11.40 -3.61 4.54
N ASP A 395 -11.29 -4.59 3.66
CA ASP A 395 -10.90 -5.96 4.03
C ASP A 395 -9.44 -6.19 3.63
N PHE A 396 -8.62 -6.57 4.60
CA PHE A 396 -7.19 -6.82 4.40
C PHE A 396 -6.83 -8.28 4.65
N LYS A 397 -6.07 -8.88 3.74
CA LYS A 397 -5.49 -10.23 3.88
C LYS A 397 -4.00 -10.19 3.58
N LEU A 398 -3.21 -10.89 4.42
CA LEU A 398 -1.79 -11.15 4.18
C LEU A 398 -1.60 -12.63 3.95
N ASN A 399 -1.14 -13.02 2.77
CA ASN A 399 -0.87 -14.39 2.39
C ASN A 399 0.64 -14.65 2.28
N LYS A 400 1.07 -15.91 2.46
CA LYS A 400 2.41 -16.33 2.02
C LYS A 400 2.45 -16.39 0.50
N LEU A 401 3.55 -15.92 -0.08
CA LEU A 401 3.75 -15.93 -1.53
C LEU A 401 3.77 -17.37 -2.10
N ASN A 402 4.40 -18.32 -1.37
CA ASN A 402 4.51 -19.71 -1.76
C ASN A 402 3.54 -20.58 -0.95
N GLY A 403 2.26 -20.56 -1.31
CA GLY A 403 1.22 -21.41 -0.70
C GLY A 403 -0.05 -20.64 -0.33
N ASN A 404 -1.18 -21.33 -0.29
CA ASN A 404 -2.50 -20.77 0.05
C ASN A 404 -2.69 -20.44 1.55
N ARG A 405 -1.59 -20.17 2.30
CA ARG A 405 -1.69 -19.89 3.72
C ARG A 405 -1.98 -18.42 3.97
N ASN A 406 -3.18 -18.17 4.51
CA ASN A 406 -3.55 -16.88 5.05
C ASN A 406 -2.84 -16.66 6.41
N LEU A 407 -1.98 -15.64 6.47
CA LEU A 407 -1.26 -15.25 7.69
C LEU A 407 -2.07 -14.30 8.55
N LEU A 408 -2.71 -13.31 7.93
CA LEU A 408 -3.47 -12.27 8.60
C LEU A 408 -4.71 -11.94 7.80
N LYS A 409 -5.85 -11.81 8.49
CA LYS A 409 -7.07 -11.24 7.98
C LYS A 409 -7.54 -10.14 8.93
N VAL A 410 -7.87 -8.97 8.39
CA VAL A 410 -8.50 -7.86 9.12
C VAL A 410 -9.79 -7.51 8.38
N SER A 411 -10.89 -7.44 9.10
CA SER A 411 -12.20 -7.16 8.52
C SER A 411 -12.71 -5.80 8.94
N ASN A 412 -13.34 -5.10 8.00
CA ASN A 412 -13.92 -3.76 8.19
C ASN A 412 -12.91 -2.79 8.82
N LEU A 413 -11.73 -2.71 8.21
CA LEU A 413 -10.67 -1.80 8.62
C LEU A 413 -11.03 -0.38 8.19
N ASN A 414 -11.13 0.52 9.17
CA ASN A 414 -11.21 1.95 8.95
C ASN A 414 -9.93 2.59 9.47
N PHE A 415 -9.32 3.41 8.65
CA PHE A 415 -8.07 4.09 8.97
C PHE A 415 -8.14 5.53 8.52
N SER A 416 -7.70 6.45 9.35
CA SER A 416 -7.50 7.83 8.93
C SER A 416 -6.21 8.41 9.51
N MET A 417 -5.61 9.29 8.75
CA MET A 417 -4.36 9.97 9.10
C MET A 417 -4.42 11.42 8.62
N LYS A 418 -3.96 12.35 9.46
CA LYS A 418 -3.99 13.79 9.16
C LYS A 418 -2.61 14.40 9.03
N ASN A 419 -2.52 15.44 8.20
CA ASN A 419 -1.31 16.23 7.99
C ASN A 419 -0.10 15.36 7.66
N ILE A 420 -0.25 14.52 6.64
CA ILE A 420 0.81 13.66 6.13
C ILE A 420 1.75 14.52 5.30
N GLU A 421 3.06 14.40 5.55
CA GLU A 421 4.10 15.04 4.75
C GLU A 421 5.15 14.03 4.33
N VAL A 422 5.37 13.91 3.04
CA VAL A 422 6.49 13.16 2.45
C VAL A 422 7.47 14.17 1.87
N ASN A 423 8.69 14.12 2.32
CA ASN A 423 9.78 14.93 1.79
C ASN A 423 11.03 14.05 1.59
N PRO A 424 12.08 14.51 0.91
CA PRO A 424 13.28 13.72 0.64
C PRO A 424 13.94 13.11 1.89
N GLU A 425 13.88 13.81 3.03
CA GLU A 425 14.46 13.34 4.29
C GLU A 425 13.57 12.27 4.94
N SER A 426 12.26 12.50 5.03
CA SER A 426 11.33 11.53 5.62
C SER A 426 11.26 10.25 4.80
N TYR A 427 11.36 10.33 3.48
CA TYR A 427 11.33 9.17 2.58
C TYR A 427 12.43 8.15 2.89
N LEU A 428 13.55 8.57 3.46
CA LEU A 428 14.66 7.70 3.86
C LEU A 428 14.45 7.02 5.22
N GLN A 429 13.45 7.45 5.99
CA GLN A 429 13.16 6.90 7.31
C GLN A 429 12.41 5.55 7.20
N LYS A 430 12.33 4.82 8.31
CA LYS A 430 11.56 3.57 8.41
C LYS A 430 10.07 3.78 8.19
N ILE A 431 9.54 4.88 8.69
CA ILE A 431 8.23 5.43 8.33
C ILE A 431 8.53 6.58 7.37
N PRO A 432 8.24 6.43 6.06
CA PRO A 432 8.72 7.36 5.04
C PRO A 432 7.89 8.65 4.94
N PHE A 433 7.22 9.05 5.99
CA PHE A 433 6.38 10.25 6.08
C PHE A 433 6.23 10.73 7.52
N LEU A 434 5.94 12.02 7.67
CA LEU A 434 5.53 12.64 8.93
C LEU A 434 4.01 12.70 8.96
N TYR A 435 3.40 12.67 10.15
CA TYR A 435 1.95 12.76 10.33
C TYR A 435 1.61 13.33 11.73
N LYS A 436 0.36 13.74 11.95
CA LYS A 436 -0.07 14.25 13.27
C LYS A 436 -1.03 13.33 13.99
N ASN A 437 -2.13 12.96 13.38
CA ASN A 437 -3.18 12.18 14.02
C ASN A 437 -3.41 10.88 13.26
N VAL A 438 -3.67 9.83 14.01
CA VAL A 438 -4.00 8.50 13.45
C VAL A 438 -5.20 7.93 14.17
N LEU A 439 -6.19 7.51 13.41
CA LEU A 439 -7.31 6.69 13.86
C LEU A 439 -7.30 5.38 13.09
N LEU A 440 -7.40 4.27 13.81
CA LEU A 440 -7.59 2.93 13.23
C LEU A 440 -8.67 2.21 14.00
N THR A 441 -9.67 1.67 13.30
CA THR A 441 -10.64 0.74 13.87
C THR A 441 -10.78 -0.48 12.98
N ALA A 442 -11.07 -1.65 13.58
CA ALA A 442 -11.38 -2.86 12.84
C ALA A 442 -12.34 -3.75 13.65
N ASP A 443 -13.25 -4.45 12.97
CA ASP A 443 -14.21 -5.33 13.63
C ASP A 443 -13.54 -6.59 14.14
N ALA A 444 -12.65 -7.17 13.36
CA ALA A 444 -11.96 -8.41 13.70
C ALA A 444 -10.58 -8.52 13.07
N LEU A 445 -9.69 -9.21 13.80
CA LEU A 445 -8.38 -9.65 13.30
C LEU A 445 -8.24 -11.15 13.55
N ASP A 446 -7.75 -11.87 12.55
CA ASP A 446 -7.38 -13.29 12.61
C ASP A 446 -5.94 -13.43 12.10
N TYR A 447 -5.02 -13.82 13.00
CA TYR A 447 -3.60 -13.94 12.72
C TYR A 447 -3.08 -15.35 12.96
N ASN A 448 -2.42 -15.90 11.98
CA ASN A 448 -1.88 -17.25 11.97
C ASN A 448 -0.34 -17.25 11.89
N PRO A 449 0.39 -16.94 12.98
CA PRO A 449 1.85 -16.78 12.96
C PRO A 449 2.58 -18.06 12.52
N ASP A 450 2.07 -19.22 12.92
CA ASP A 450 2.66 -20.52 12.66
C ASP A 450 1.59 -21.62 12.47
N ASN A 451 2.00 -22.89 12.45
CA ASN A 451 1.10 -24.03 12.30
C ASN A 451 0.43 -24.43 13.63
N ILE A 452 0.88 -23.87 14.75
CA ILE A 452 0.41 -24.25 16.10
C ILE A 452 -0.69 -23.30 16.57
N TYR A 453 -0.51 -22.00 16.41
CA TYR A 453 -1.39 -20.99 16.99
C TYR A 453 -2.25 -20.26 15.96
N ASN A 454 -3.42 -19.86 16.43
CA ASN A 454 -4.27 -18.87 15.83
C ASN A 454 -4.57 -17.78 16.87
N LEU A 455 -4.40 -16.50 16.49
CA LEU A 455 -4.72 -15.35 17.32
C LEU A 455 -5.92 -14.63 16.72
N LYS A 456 -6.93 -14.35 17.54
CA LYS A 456 -8.14 -13.61 17.15
C LYS A 456 -8.41 -12.47 18.11
N THR A 457 -9.00 -11.42 17.60
CA THR A 457 -9.53 -10.33 18.43
C THR A 457 -10.65 -9.61 17.71
N LYS A 458 -11.48 -8.90 18.46
CA LYS A 458 -12.61 -8.12 17.94
C LYS A 458 -12.55 -6.68 18.45
N ASN A 459 -13.23 -5.79 17.73
CA ASN A 459 -13.39 -4.38 18.12
C ASN A 459 -12.05 -3.72 18.51
N ILE A 460 -11.13 -3.69 17.53
CA ILE A 460 -9.84 -3.03 17.68
C ILE A 460 -10.04 -1.54 17.44
N SER A 461 -9.47 -0.72 18.30
CA SER A 461 -9.38 0.73 18.10
C SER A 461 -8.02 1.26 18.52
N PHE A 462 -7.52 2.20 17.75
CA PHE A 462 -6.35 3.01 18.05
C PHE A 462 -6.63 4.44 17.63
N GLU A 463 -6.54 5.38 18.55
CA GLU A 463 -6.76 6.80 18.32
C GLU A 463 -5.74 7.61 19.13
N ASP A 464 -4.78 8.22 18.45
CA ASP A 464 -3.76 9.09 19.04
C ASP A 464 -3.12 8.52 20.32
N GLY A 465 -2.74 7.24 20.28
CA GLY A 465 -2.15 6.52 21.41
C GLY A 465 -3.15 5.80 22.30
N ASN A 466 -4.46 6.04 22.20
CA ASN A 466 -5.47 5.24 22.88
C ASN A 466 -5.68 3.94 22.11
N PHE A 467 -5.20 2.84 22.67
CA PHE A 467 -5.33 1.52 22.09
C PHE A 467 -6.27 0.64 22.90
N LYS A 468 -7.17 -0.05 22.22
CA LYS A 468 -8.09 -1.01 22.84
C LYS A 468 -8.39 -2.15 21.89
N LEU A 469 -8.44 -3.36 22.42
CA LEU A 469 -8.98 -4.52 21.74
C LEU A 469 -9.82 -5.38 22.72
N ASN A 470 -10.82 -6.08 22.19
CA ASN A 470 -11.70 -6.92 22.96
C ASN A 470 -11.64 -8.36 22.47
N ASN A 471 -11.96 -9.29 23.39
CA ASN A 471 -12.06 -10.72 23.09
C ASN A 471 -10.81 -11.27 22.39
N PHE A 472 -9.64 -10.95 22.95
CA PHE A 472 -8.38 -11.54 22.49
C PHE A 472 -8.36 -13.04 22.79
N GLU A 473 -7.97 -13.81 21.80
CA GLU A 473 -7.79 -15.26 21.92
C GLU A 473 -6.49 -15.66 21.21
N MET A 474 -5.64 -16.39 21.91
CA MET A 474 -4.53 -17.16 21.33
C MET A 474 -4.81 -18.63 21.65
N LYS A 475 -5.19 -19.40 20.64
CA LYS A 475 -5.56 -20.81 20.80
C LYS A 475 -4.75 -21.70 19.88
N PRO A 476 -4.38 -22.93 20.37
CA PRO A 476 -3.79 -23.93 19.50
C PRO A 476 -4.79 -24.38 18.41
N LYS A 477 -4.27 -24.57 17.20
CA LYS A 477 -4.99 -25.20 16.07
C LYS A 477 -4.93 -26.73 16.13
N VAL A 478 -4.07 -27.26 16.99
CA VAL A 478 -3.80 -28.70 17.17
C VAL A 478 -4.26 -29.18 18.53
N THR A 479 -4.63 -30.41 18.63
CA THR A 479 -4.90 -31.04 19.92
C THR A 479 -3.61 -31.23 20.71
N ARG A 480 -3.72 -31.42 22.07
CA ARG A 480 -2.54 -31.71 22.91
C ARG A 480 -1.73 -32.90 22.39
N ASN A 481 -2.41 -34.01 22.05
CA ASN A 481 -1.76 -35.21 21.51
C ASN A 481 -1.02 -34.95 20.19
N GLN A 482 -1.61 -34.19 19.26
CA GLN A 482 -0.95 -33.82 18.02
C GLN A 482 0.26 -32.91 18.28
N PHE A 483 0.14 -31.97 19.21
CA PHE A 483 1.25 -31.10 19.61
C PHE A 483 2.40 -31.92 20.19
N VAL A 484 2.17 -32.75 21.19
CA VAL A 484 3.18 -33.59 21.84
C VAL A 484 3.90 -34.48 20.82
N LYS A 485 3.15 -35.15 19.92
CA LYS A 485 3.71 -36.02 18.86
C LYS A 485 4.57 -35.22 17.86
N SER A 486 4.32 -33.92 17.68
CA SER A 486 5.09 -33.06 16.75
C SER A 486 6.39 -32.55 17.35
N LEU A 487 6.58 -32.65 18.67
CA LEU A 487 7.71 -32.07 19.37
C LEU A 487 8.95 -32.98 19.29
N LYS A 488 10.07 -32.37 18.89
CA LYS A 488 11.41 -32.96 18.99
C LYS A 488 12.00 -32.83 20.41
N LYS A 489 11.54 -31.84 21.16
CA LYS A 489 11.95 -31.50 22.53
C LYS A 489 10.77 -30.89 23.27
N GLU A 490 10.78 -30.97 24.62
CA GLU A 490 9.71 -30.40 25.45
C GLU A 490 9.48 -28.91 25.17
N LYS A 491 8.21 -28.53 25.10
CA LYS A 491 7.79 -27.15 24.88
C LYS A 491 6.41 -26.92 25.48
N ASP A 492 6.14 -25.72 25.97
CA ASP A 492 4.83 -25.34 26.48
C ASP A 492 3.83 -25.08 25.36
N LEU A 493 2.59 -25.49 25.60
CA LEU A 493 1.42 -25.14 24.78
C LEU A 493 0.56 -24.12 25.54
N TYR A 494 0.34 -22.96 24.94
CA TYR A 494 -0.41 -21.86 25.55
C TYR A 494 -1.82 -21.77 25.01
N THR A 495 -2.80 -21.52 25.88
CA THR A 495 -4.12 -21.02 25.50
C THR A 495 -4.38 -19.77 26.32
N ILE A 496 -4.51 -18.63 25.67
CA ILE A 496 -4.68 -17.33 26.34
C ILE A 496 -5.91 -16.64 25.77
N THR A 497 -6.78 -16.16 26.66
CA THR A 497 -7.88 -15.28 26.29
C THR A 497 -7.88 -14.05 27.18
N ALA A 498 -8.33 -12.91 26.67
CA ALA A 498 -8.53 -11.71 27.45
C ALA A 498 -9.81 -11.01 27.01
N LYS A 499 -10.63 -10.55 27.94
CA LYS A 499 -11.86 -9.82 27.63
C LYS A 499 -11.54 -8.46 27.01
N THR A 500 -10.63 -7.72 27.65
CA THR A 500 -10.20 -6.40 27.20
C THR A 500 -8.70 -6.21 27.45
N ILE A 501 -8.02 -5.63 26.48
CA ILE A 501 -6.64 -5.11 26.58
C ILE A 501 -6.68 -3.66 26.14
N HIS A 502 -6.24 -2.73 27.00
CA HIS A 502 -6.25 -1.32 26.63
C HIS A 502 -5.14 -0.52 27.29
N THR A 503 -4.75 0.56 26.64
CA THR A 503 -3.85 1.59 27.15
C THR A 503 -4.23 2.95 26.55
N ASN A 504 -3.98 4.03 27.29
CA ASN A 504 -4.34 5.38 26.86
C ASN A 504 -3.17 6.14 26.22
N HIS A 505 -1.95 5.65 26.28
CA HIS A 505 -0.78 6.33 25.75
C HIS A 505 0.21 5.31 25.16
N PHE A 506 -0.21 4.67 24.06
CA PHE A 506 0.65 3.79 23.29
C PHE A 506 1.49 4.62 22.32
N ASP A 507 2.77 4.75 22.61
CA ASP A 507 3.73 5.45 21.76
C ASP A 507 4.70 4.44 21.17
N PHE A 508 4.84 4.42 19.87
CA PHE A 508 5.76 3.57 19.14
C PHE A 508 6.33 4.28 17.92
N GLY A 509 7.53 3.91 17.54
CA GLY A 509 8.17 4.51 16.38
C GLY A 509 9.59 4.04 16.21
N PHE A 510 10.37 4.81 15.47
CA PHE A 510 11.78 4.54 15.21
C PHE A 510 12.63 5.76 15.50
N ASN A 511 13.72 5.57 16.24
CA ASN A 511 14.82 6.52 16.36
C ASN A 511 15.92 6.08 15.38
N GLY A 512 15.95 6.65 14.19
CA GLY A 512 16.73 6.13 13.07
C GLY A 512 16.25 4.73 12.68
N ASN A 513 17.06 3.70 12.95
CA ASN A 513 16.71 2.29 12.67
C ASN A 513 16.18 1.54 13.91
N ASP A 514 16.20 2.14 15.08
CA ASP A 514 15.89 1.47 16.35
C ASP A 514 14.40 1.63 16.69
N LEU A 515 13.69 0.53 16.75
CA LEU A 515 12.29 0.49 17.20
C LEU A 515 12.21 0.90 18.68
N TYR A 516 11.21 1.72 19.03
CA TYR A 516 10.81 1.93 20.41
C TYR A 516 9.31 1.68 20.59
N ILE A 517 8.95 1.17 21.78
CA ILE A 517 7.59 0.97 22.26
C ILE A 517 7.50 1.48 23.69
N LYS A 518 6.63 2.44 23.96
CA LYS A 518 6.40 3.03 25.29
C LYS A 518 4.93 2.98 25.65
N ILE A 519 4.63 2.40 26.80
CA ILE A 519 3.28 2.20 27.32
C ILE A 519 3.29 2.59 28.80
N PRO A 520 2.77 3.75 29.18
CA PRO A 520 2.70 4.14 30.60
C PRO A 520 1.85 3.17 31.43
N ASP A 521 0.67 2.84 30.95
CA ASP A 521 -0.30 1.97 31.65
C ASP A 521 -0.92 0.97 30.70
N LEU A 522 -0.67 -0.32 30.89
CA LEU A 522 -1.28 -1.42 30.16
C LEU A 522 -2.27 -2.14 31.05
N ASN A 523 -3.54 -2.13 30.69
CA ASN A 523 -4.62 -2.76 31.44
C ASN A 523 -5.10 -4.02 30.72
N LEU A 524 -5.16 -5.11 31.46
CA LEU A 524 -5.54 -6.44 31.01
C LEU A 524 -6.68 -6.96 31.90
N GLU A 525 -7.86 -7.16 31.34
CA GLU A 525 -9.04 -7.57 32.09
C GLU A 525 -9.49 -8.97 31.73
N THR A 526 -9.78 -9.78 32.77
CA THR A 526 -10.31 -11.12 32.64
C THR A 526 -9.44 -11.98 31.70
N VAL A 527 -8.15 -12.03 32.00
CA VAL A 527 -7.20 -12.87 31.28
C VAL A 527 -7.34 -14.30 31.79
N HIS A 528 -7.59 -15.25 30.89
CA HIS A 528 -7.45 -16.66 31.18
C HIS A 528 -6.24 -17.21 30.45
N ALA A 529 -5.23 -17.65 31.19
CA ALA A 529 -4.01 -18.23 30.65
C ALA A 529 -3.91 -19.69 31.12
N ASN A 530 -3.94 -20.64 30.19
CA ASN A 530 -3.63 -22.04 30.43
C ASN A 530 -2.27 -22.37 29.79
N ILE A 531 -1.37 -22.92 30.61
CA ILE A 531 -0.02 -23.32 30.20
C ILE A 531 0.03 -24.84 30.39
N TYR A 532 0.08 -25.59 29.29
CA TYR A 532 0.20 -27.04 29.31
C TYR A 532 1.61 -27.46 28.91
N ARG A 533 2.23 -28.31 29.71
CA ARG A 533 3.53 -28.93 29.47
C ARG A 533 3.42 -30.45 29.48
N SER A 534 4.01 -31.09 28.49
CA SER A 534 4.25 -32.54 28.51
C SER A 534 5.73 -32.84 28.66
N LYS A 535 6.09 -33.71 29.59
CA LYS A 535 7.46 -34.21 29.76
C LYS A 535 7.67 -35.57 29.04
N ILE A 536 6.73 -35.95 28.17
CA ILE A 536 6.89 -37.13 27.31
C ILE A 536 7.97 -36.92 26.25
N PRO A 537 8.03 -35.76 25.56
CA PRO A 537 9.15 -35.48 24.64
C PRO A 537 10.46 -35.32 25.40
N PRO A 538 11.62 -35.58 24.74
CA PRO A 538 12.93 -35.36 25.35
C PRO A 538 13.13 -33.93 25.87
N ASP A 539 13.86 -33.82 26.97
CA ASP A 539 14.23 -32.51 27.54
C ASP A 539 14.95 -31.61 26.54
N ASP A 540 14.72 -30.32 26.63
CA ASP A 540 15.48 -29.32 25.86
C ASP A 540 16.73 -28.90 26.70
N PRO A 541 17.94 -29.34 26.33
CA PRO A 541 19.15 -29.07 27.09
C PRO A 541 19.64 -27.61 26.99
N LYS A 542 18.93 -26.77 26.23
CA LYS A 542 19.30 -25.35 26.11
C LYS A 542 19.06 -24.62 27.43
N LYS A 543 20.05 -23.82 27.83
CA LYS A 543 19.90 -22.91 28.97
C LYS A 543 18.66 -22.03 28.79
N LYS A 544 17.78 -22.06 29.80
CA LYS A 544 16.61 -21.17 29.89
C LYS A 544 17.06 -19.86 30.57
N LEU A 545 16.88 -18.74 29.86
CA LEU A 545 17.29 -17.43 30.36
C LEU A 545 16.36 -16.96 31.47
N MET A 546 16.91 -16.23 32.45
CA MET A 546 16.14 -15.52 33.47
C MET A 546 15.40 -14.33 32.84
N TYR A 547 14.28 -13.89 33.42
CA TYR A 547 13.45 -12.80 32.89
C TYR A 547 14.20 -11.46 32.81
N SER A 548 15.11 -11.19 33.77
CA SER A 548 16.04 -10.06 33.74
C SER A 548 16.88 -10.04 32.46
N LYS A 549 17.47 -11.20 32.11
CA LYS A 549 18.27 -11.34 30.88
C LYS A 549 17.41 -11.24 29.61
N LEU A 550 16.20 -11.83 29.62
CA LEU A 550 15.27 -11.73 28.48
C LEU A 550 14.91 -10.27 28.16
N LEU A 551 14.63 -9.47 29.20
CA LEU A 551 14.36 -8.03 29.02
C LEU A 551 15.60 -7.26 28.59
N ARG A 552 16.76 -7.54 29.21
CA ARG A 552 18.02 -6.88 28.88
C ARG A 552 18.42 -7.07 27.41
N ASP A 553 18.23 -8.28 26.88
CA ASP A 553 18.71 -8.67 25.56
C ASP A 553 17.69 -8.37 24.43
N LEU A 554 16.57 -7.69 24.73
CA LEU A 554 15.65 -7.24 23.68
C LEU A 554 16.36 -6.28 22.73
N PRO A 555 16.24 -6.46 21.39
CA PRO A 555 16.97 -5.65 20.39
C PRO A 555 16.33 -4.30 20.08
N PHE A 556 15.41 -3.82 20.93
CA PHE A 556 14.69 -2.56 20.78
C PHE A 556 14.30 -1.97 22.14
N THR A 557 13.95 -0.69 22.17
CA THR A 557 13.47 -0.02 23.39
C THR A 557 12.04 -0.46 23.71
N LEU A 558 11.86 -1.14 24.85
CA LEU A 558 10.56 -1.41 25.46
C LEU A 558 10.49 -0.67 26.81
N GLU A 559 9.47 0.14 27.03
CA GLU A 559 9.18 0.82 28.29
C GLU A 559 7.70 0.64 28.64
N VAL A 560 7.39 -0.26 29.58
CA VAL A 560 6.05 -0.39 30.15
C VAL A 560 6.13 -0.04 31.64
N LYS A 561 5.59 1.14 32.00
CA LYS A 561 5.72 1.63 33.39
C LYS A 561 4.85 0.84 34.36
N ASN A 562 3.64 0.51 33.95
CA ASN A 562 2.67 -0.19 34.76
C ASN A 562 1.84 -1.17 33.93
N ILE A 563 1.69 -2.41 34.40
CA ILE A 563 0.79 -3.42 33.84
C ILE A 563 -0.18 -3.83 34.95
N ASP A 564 -1.48 -3.63 34.72
CA ASP A 564 -2.55 -4.05 35.61
C ASP A 564 -3.32 -5.23 35.02
N LEU A 565 -3.21 -6.39 35.65
CA LEU A 565 -4.06 -7.55 35.40
C LEU A 565 -5.16 -7.59 36.46
N LYS A 566 -6.41 -7.71 36.01
CA LYS A 566 -7.59 -7.78 36.93
C LYS A 566 -8.49 -8.95 36.60
N ASN A 567 -9.07 -9.54 37.64
CA ASN A 567 -10.09 -10.59 37.54
C ASN A 567 -9.69 -11.78 36.62
N SER A 568 -8.42 -12.15 36.68
CA SER A 568 -7.82 -13.11 35.77
C SER A 568 -7.73 -14.51 36.36
N LYS A 569 -7.35 -15.48 35.55
CA LYS A 569 -7.13 -16.85 35.92
C LYS A 569 -5.89 -17.39 35.24
N VAL A 570 -5.00 -18.03 35.97
CA VAL A 570 -3.84 -18.74 35.44
C VAL A 570 -3.93 -20.19 35.81
N GLU A 571 -3.74 -21.09 34.85
CA GLU A 571 -3.68 -22.51 35.02
C GLU A 571 -2.37 -23.06 34.48
N TYR A 572 -1.71 -23.92 35.22
CA TYR A 572 -0.55 -24.67 34.81
C TYR A 572 -0.86 -26.16 34.84
N GLU A 573 -0.64 -26.87 33.76
CA GLU A 573 -0.87 -28.28 33.63
C GLU A 573 0.42 -28.97 33.19
N GLU A 574 0.80 -30.05 33.87
CA GLU A 574 1.99 -30.83 33.55
C GLU A 574 1.67 -32.33 33.57
N GLU A 575 2.15 -33.06 32.56
CA GLU A 575 2.06 -34.50 32.51
C GLU A 575 3.43 -35.15 32.30
N THR A 576 3.58 -36.38 32.83
CA THR A 576 4.74 -37.23 32.65
C THR A 576 4.34 -38.55 32.00
N LEU A 577 5.31 -39.40 31.65
CA LEU A 577 5.05 -40.73 31.11
C LEU A 577 4.21 -41.60 32.10
N ASP A 578 4.47 -41.45 33.40
CA ASP A 578 3.84 -42.23 34.45
C ASP A 578 2.54 -41.61 34.98
N SER A 579 2.21 -40.40 34.55
CA SER A 579 1.03 -39.71 35.04
C SER A 579 -0.26 -40.23 34.39
N LYS A 580 -1.35 -40.30 35.15
CA LYS A 580 -2.70 -40.59 34.64
C LYS A 580 -3.42 -39.28 34.25
N GLY A 581 -2.88 -38.58 33.26
CA GLY A 581 -3.30 -37.24 32.84
C GLY A 581 -2.44 -36.14 33.43
N ALA A 582 -2.71 -34.91 33.05
CA ALA A 582 -1.95 -33.74 33.52
C ALA A 582 -2.37 -33.32 34.92
N GLY A 583 -1.40 -33.14 35.82
CA GLY A 583 -1.59 -32.45 37.10
C GLY A 583 -1.86 -30.97 36.87
N LYS A 584 -2.83 -30.40 37.60
CA LYS A 584 -3.33 -29.04 37.35
C LYS A 584 -3.21 -28.13 38.56
N LEU A 585 -2.47 -27.04 38.45
CA LEU A 585 -2.46 -25.92 39.37
C LEU A 585 -3.36 -24.79 38.85
N THR A 586 -4.16 -24.21 39.76
CA THR A 586 -5.08 -23.12 39.41
C THR A 586 -4.88 -21.93 40.33
N PHE A 587 -4.80 -20.76 39.69
CA PHE A 587 -4.71 -19.43 40.34
C PHE A 587 -5.90 -18.60 39.83
N SER A 588 -6.99 -18.59 40.59
CA SER A 588 -8.21 -17.85 40.27
C SER A 588 -8.23 -16.49 40.96
N ASN A 589 -9.11 -15.58 40.50
CA ASN A 589 -9.08 -14.19 40.97
C ASN A 589 -7.67 -13.58 40.91
N PHE A 590 -6.94 -13.91 39.88
CA PHE A 590 -5.55 -13.45 39.71
C PHE A 590 -5.53 -11.96 39.35
N ASN A 591 -4.92 -11.19 40.25
CA ASN A 591 -4.68 -9.76 40.04
C ASN A 591 -3.20 -9.51 40.20
N ALA A 592 -2.61 -8.73 39.32
CA ALA A 592 -1.21 -8.37 39.38
C ALA A 592 -1.00 -6.93 38.92
N ASN A 593 -0.20 -6.20 39.72
CA ASN A 593 0.35 -4.93 39.31
C ASN A 593 1.86 -5.09 39.07
N ILE A 594 2.30 -4.92 37.83
CA ILE A 594 3.70 -5.12 37.44
C ILE A 594 4.28 -3.77 36.98
N LYS A 595 5.35 -3.30 37.63
CA LYS A 595 5.97 -2.02 37.37
C LYS A 595 7.32 -2.17 36.69
N ASN A 596 7.66 -1.16 35.86
CA ASN A 596 8.97 -0.97 35.27
C ASN A 596 9.47 -2.11 34.36
N VAL A 597 8.60 -2.65 33.53
CA VAL A 597 8.98 -3.66 32.53
C VAL A 597 9.69 -2.98 31.37
N ASN A 598 11.02 -2.83 31.50
CA ASN A 598 11.86 -2.09 30.58
C ASN A 598 12.93 -2.99 29.96
N SER A 599 13.21 -2.77 28.67
CA SER A 599 14.36 -3.42 28.01
C SER A 599 15.68 -2.76 28.41
N GLY A 600 16.76 -3.55 28.38
CA GLY A 600 18.12 -3.05 28.57
C GLY A 600 18.73 -2.37 27.35
N PHE A 601 17.99 -2.29 26.25
CA PHE A 601 18.50 -1.76 24.99
C PHE A 601 19.01 -0.32 25.13
N ARG A 602 20.32 -0.12 24.92
CA ARG A 602 21.02 1.19 25.05
C ARG A 602 20.83 1.88 26.42
N LYS A 603 20.63 1.09 27.49
CA LYS A 603 20.50 1.59 28.85
C LYS A 603 21.69 1.16 29.70
N SER A 604 22.13 2.04 30.59
CA SER A 604 23.18 1.76 31.61
C SER A 604 22.61 1.39 32.98
N SER A 605 21.39 1.86 33.28
CA SER A 605 20.69 1.58 34.53
C SER A 605 19.17 1.55 34.29
N LEU A 606 18.45 0.76 35.09
CA LEU A 606 16.99 0.66 35.09
C LEU A 606 16.49 0.46 36.52
N PRO A 607 15.27 0.92 36.83
CA PRO A 607 14.61 0.55 38.09
C PRO A 607 14.28 -0.93 38.11
N ASP A 608 14.05 -1.48 39.30
CA ASP A 608 13.66 -2.86 39.47
C ASP A 608 12.27 -3.08 38.86
N VAL A 609 12.13 -4.21 38.17
CA VAL A 609 10.82 -4.77 37.85
C VAL A 609 10.20 -5.29 39.15
N ARG A 610 8.99 -4.87 39.46
CA ARG A 610 8.26 -5.31 40.64
C ARG A 610 6.87 -5.81 40.25
N ALA A 611 6.55 -7.04 40.61
CA ALA A 611 5.24 -7.63 40.44
C ALA A 611 4.59 -7.87 41.82
N ASP A 612 3.50 -7.17 42.11
CA ASP A 612 2.65 -7.36 43.28
C ASP A 612 1.44 -8.21 42.84
N ILE A 613 1.32 -9.43 43.39
CA ILE A 613 0.36 -10.45 42.94
C ILE A 613 -0.59 -10.80 44.08
N THR A 614 -1.87 -10.89 43.79
CA THR A 614 -2.91 -11.49 44.67
C THR A 614 -3.75 -12.45 43.87
N THR A 615 -4.01 -13.64 44.43
CA THR A 615 -4.80 -14.66 43.75
C THR A 615 -5.39 -15.66 44.77
N ASN A 616 -6.38 -16.45 44.38
CA ASN A 616 -6.83 -17.60 45.13
C ASN A 616 -6.14 -18.85 44.60
N PHE A 617 -5.20 -19.40 45.37
CA PHE A 617 -4.49 -20.62 45.06
C PHE A 617 -5.42 -21.82 45.14
N MET A 618 -5.45 -22.64 44.10
CA MET A 618 -6.31 -23.83 43.94
C MET A 618 -7.83 -23.53 44.10
N ASN A 619 -8.27 -22.32 43.71
CA ASN A 619 -9.63 -21.79 43.89
C ASN A 619 -10.09 -21.69 45.35
N ASP A 620 -9.19 -21.70 46.29
CA ASP A 620 -9.46 -21.75 47.72
C ASP A 620 -8.85 -20.55 48.45
N SER A 621 -7.58 -20.62 48.74
CA SER A 621 -6.94 -19.72 49.71
C SER A 621 -6.20 -18.57 49.07
N ARG A 622 -6.28 -17.41 49.72
CA ARG A 622 -5.65 -16.19 49.24
C ARG A 622 -4.12 -16.30 49.34
N LEU A 623 -3.47 -16.22 48.17
CA LEU A 623 -2.02 -16.05 48.01
C LEU A 623 -1.72 -14.58 47.74
N LYS A 624 -0.78 -14.01 48.47
CA LYS A 624 -0.11 -12.75 48.14
C LYS A 624 1.34 -13.04 47.83
N ALA A 625 1.87 -12.47 46.73
CA ALA A 625 3.28 -12.59 46.38
C ALA A 625 3.83 -11.28 45.85
N VAL A 626 5.11 -11.04 46.09
CA VAL A 626 5.88 -9.96 45.51
C VAL A 626 7.13 -10.54 44.87
N TRP A 627 7.34 -10.22 43.62
CA TRP A 627 8.51 -10.64 42.86
C TRP A 627 9.26 -9.44 42.33
N THR A 628 10.58 -9.36 42.58
CA THR A 628 11.42 -8.26 42.14
C THR A 628 12.70 -8.77 41.48
N PHE A 629 13.14 -8.08 40.44
CA PHE A 629 14.44 -8.29 39.79
C PHE A 629 14.83 -7.07 38.98
N ASN A 630 16.14 -6.91 38.71
CA ASN A 630 16.65 -5.80 37.89
C ASN A 630 17.18 -6.31 36.54
N PRO A 631 16.66 -5.81 35.41
CA PRO A 631 17.15 -6.22 34.08
C PRO A 631 18.64 -5.97 33.87
N MET A 632 19.22 -4.95 34.51
CA MET A 632 20.64 -4.60 34.36
C MET A 632 21.58 -5.38 35.30
N ASN A 633 21.02 -6.14 36.24
CA ASN A 633 21.82 -6.99 37.12
C ASN A 633 22.32 -8.24 36.38
N ARG A 634 23.64 -8.32 36.10
CA ARG A 634 24.23 -9.39 35.30
C ARG A 634 24.31 -10.75 36.02
N SER A 635 24.19 -10.76 37.35
CA SER A 635 24.10 -12.01 38.11
C SER A 635 22.66 -12.59 38.10
N GLU A 636 21.72 -11.87 37.48
CA GLU A 636 20.28 -12.24 37.41
C GLU A 636 19.62 -12.33 38.80
N LYS A 637 20.03 -11.46 39.73
CA LYS A 637 19.50 -11.46 41.10
C LYS A 637 18.00 -11.19 41.11
N PHE A 638 17.27 -11.96 41.91
CA PHE A 638 15.85 -11.80 42.15
C PHE A 638 15.51 -11.98 43.62
N ASN A 639 14.36 -11.45 44.04
CA ASN A 639 13.71 -11.80 45.29
C ASN A 639 12.23 -12.12 44.98
N ILE A 640 11.73 -13.23 45.59
CA ILE A 640 10.32 -13.59 45.53
C ILE A 640 9.87 -13.96 46.94
N LYS A 641 8.81 -13.30 47.42
CA LYS A 641 8.24 -13.56 48.74
C LYS A 641 6.72 -13.66 48.67
N GLY A 642 6.12 -14.44 49.52
CA GLY A 642 4.66 -14.58 49.55
C GLY A 642 4.13 -15.35 50.74
N ASN A 643 2.81 -15.26 50.92
CA ASN A 643 2.06 -15.89 52.00
C ASN A 643 0.77 -16.50 51.48
N ILE A 644 0.42 -17.69 52.03
CA ILE A 644 -0.86 -18.38 51.87
C ILE A 644 -1.45 -18.61 53.24
N TYR A 645 -2.75 -18.33 53.42
CA TYR A 645 -3.43 -18.53 54.68
C TYR A 645 -4.62 -19.49 54.54
N ASN A 646 -4.81 -20.36 55.53
CA ASN A 646 -5.96 -21.29 55.67
C ASN A 646 -6.20 -22.14 54.42
N PHE A 647 -5.14 -22.77 53.92
CA PHE A 647 -5.21 -23.58 52.71
C PHE A 647 -5.58 -25.06 53.06
N ASP A 648 -6.73 -25.51 52.55
CA ASP A 648 -7.12 -26.93 52.62
C ASP A 648 -6.25 -27.76 51.67
N ALA A 649 -5.37 -28.59 52.23
CA ALA A 649 -4.42 -29.40 51.45
C ALA A 649 -5.10 -30.34 50.45
N ARG A 650 -6.36 -30.79 50.71
CA ARG A 650 -7.15 -31.61 49.79
C ARG A 650 -7.37 -30.96 48.45
N LYS A 651 -7.37 -29.65 48.39
CA LYS A 651 -7.47 -28.86 47.13
C LYS A 651 -6.28 -29.08 46.17
N MET A 652 -5.15 -29.62 46.69
CA MET A 652 -4.01 -30.01 45.81
C MET A 652 -4.28 -31.29 45.01
N THR A 653 -5.33 -32.02 45.29
CA THR A 653 -5.67 -33.30 44.62
C THR A 653 -5.64 -33.22 43.08
N PRO A 654 -6.14 -32.16 42.41
CA PRO A 654 -6.05 -32.04 40.95
C PRO A 654 -4.63 -32.01 40.39
N PHE A 655 -3.64 -31.61 41.20
CA PHE A 655 -2.22 -31.64 40.84
C PHE A 655 -1.53 -32.92 41.28
N VAL A 656 -1.61 -33.24 42.60
CA VAL A 656 -0.81 -34.31 43.16
C VAL A 656 -1.28 -35.71 42.75
N LYS A 657 -2.60 -35.92 42.57
CA LYS A 657 -3.14 -37.21 42.21
C LYS A 657 -2.73 -37.68 40.81
N PRO A 658 -2.93 -36.89 39.71
CA PRO A 658 -2.47 -37.30 38.40
C PRO A 658 -0.94 -37.31 38.26
N TYR A 659 -0.25 -36.31 38.86
CA TYR A 659 1.16 -36.08 38.65
C TYR A 659 2.06 -36.93 39.55
N LEU A 660 1.70 -37.10 40.83
CA LEU A 660 2.53 -37.79 41.84
C LEU A 660 1.88 -39.13 42.33
N GLN A 661 0.69 -39.49 41.83
CA GLN A 661 -0.10 -40.62 42.35
C GLN A 661 -0.27 -40.55 43.88
N ALA A 662 -0.56 -39.36 44.40
CA ALA A 662 -0.67 -39.08 45.82
C ALA A 662 -1.95 -38.31 46.18
N THR A 663 -2.36 -38.35 47.43
CA THR A 663 -3.34 -37.45 48.04
C THR A 663 -2.73 -36.77 49.25
N VAL A 664 -3.21 -35.56 49.52
CA VAL A 664 -2.81 -34.77 50.69
C VAL A 664 -4.09 -34.38 51.43
N GLU A 665 -4.06 -34.50 52.74
CA GLU A 665 -5.14 -34.11 53.66
C GLU A 665 -4.59 -33.18 54.72
N GLY A 666 -5.44 -32.40 55.40
CA GLY A 666 -5.07 -31.48 56.46
C GLY A 666 -5.22 -30.00 56.03
N ASN A 667 -4.91 -29.11 56.96
CA ASN A 667 -5.03 -27.67 56.76
C ASN A 667 -3.68 -26.96 56.95
N MET A 668 -3.23 -26.23 55.94
CA MET A 668 -2.08 -25.34 56.02
C MET A 668 -2.58 -23.97 56.49
N ARG A 669 -2.52 -23.70 57.81
CA ARG A 669 -3.00 -22.43 58.38
C ARG A 669 -2.24 -21.24 57.86
N GLU A 670 -0.91 -21.39 57.69
CA GLU A 670 -0.02 -20.38 57.15
C GLU A 670 1.16 -21.03 56.44
N VAL A 671 1.47 -20.51 55.25
CA VAL A 671 2.72 -20.75 54.51
C VAL A 671 3.34 -19.42 54.19
N HIS A 672 4.60 -19.25 54.51
CA HIS A 672 5.39 -18.09 54.18
C HIS A 672 6.66 -18.51 53.44
N PHE A 673 7.08 -17.70 52.46
CA PHE A 673 8.34 -17.89 51.79
C PHE A 673 8.99 -16.52 51.43
N ASN A 674 10.32 -16.45 51.50
CA ASN A 674 11.09 -15.27 51.08
C ASN A 674 12.42 -15.74 50.54
N PHE A 675 12.48 -15.98 49.20
CA PHE A 675 13.67 -16.48 48.53
C PHE A 675 14.41 -15.38 47.77
N THR A 676 15.71 -15.37 47.91
CA THR A 676 16.64 -14.55 47.14
C THR A 676 17.57 -15.47 46.38
N GLY A 677 17.74 -15.24 45.11
CA GLY A 677 18.58 -16.07 44.25
C GLY A 677 19.15 -15.30 43.04
N ASN A 678 19.88 -16.04 42.25
CA ASN A 678 20.51 -15.56 41.03
C ASN A 678 20.42 -16.64 39.92
N ASP A 679 21.23 -16.53 38.88
CA ASP A 679 21.23 -17.52 37.78
C ASP A 679 21.80 -18.91 38.17
N ILE A 680 22.42 -19.02 39.33
CA ILE A 680 23.14 -20.24 39.81
C ILE A 680 22.39 -20.91 40.96
N ASN A 681 22.04 -20.14 41.99
CA ASN A 681 21.48 -20.67 43.22
C ASN A 681 20.50 -19.70 43.91
N ALA A 682 19.74 -20.22 44.85
CA ALA A 682 18.86 -19.46 45.71
C ALA A 682 18.85 -20.02 47.14
N THR A 683 18.57 -19.13 48.09
CA THR A 683 18.35 -19.43 49.51
C THR A 683 17.29 -18.49 50.06
N GLY A 684 16.86 -18.69 51.31
CA GLY A 684 15.88 -17.81 51.93
C GLY A 684 15.14 -18.55 53.04
N ASP A 685 14.06 -17.94 53.49
CA ASP A 685 13.29 -18.44 54.64
C ASP A 685 11.98 -19.05 54.12
N PHE A 686 11.63 -20.21 54.72
CA PHE A 686 10.36 -20.91 54.48
C PHE A 686 9.73 -21.25 55.81
N GLY A 687 8.51 -20.81 56.02
CA GLY A 687 7.79 -21.06 57.25
C GLY A 687 6.42 -21.67 57.01
N VAL A 688 5.96 -22.54 57.91
CA VAL A 688 4.66 -23.20 57.80
C VAL A 688 4.06 -23.48 59.18
N LYS A 689 2.73 -23.28 59.23
CA LYS A 689 1.86 -23.74 60.33
C LYS A 689 0.75 -24.58 59.75
N TYR A 690 0.57 -25.83 60.27
CA TYR A 690 -0.40 -26.75 59.73
C TYR A 690 -1.00 -27.69 60.76
N ASP A 691 -2.21 -28.25 60.47
CA ASP A 691 -2.92 -29.22 61.28
C ASP A 691 -3.27 -30.43 60.41
N ASP A 692 -3.20 -31.62 61.05
CA ASP A 692 -3.62 -32.91 60.51
C ASP A 692 -3.10 -33.22 59.11
N LEU A 693 -1.88 -32.79 58.83
CA LEU A 693 -1.28 -33.00 57.52
C LEU A 693 -0.93 -34.49 57.31
N LYS A 694 -1.47 -35.06 56.22
CA LYS A 694 -1.23 -36.45 55.86
C LYS A 694 -1.03 -36.56 54.35
N VAL A 695 0.03 -37.25 53.95
CA VAL A 695 0.36 -37.54 52.54
C VAL A 695 0.23 -39.06 52.33
N THR A 696 -0.56 -39.45 51.32
CA THR A 696 -0.74 -40.88 50.97
C THR A 696 -0.32 -41.07 49.50
N VAL A 697 0.66 -41.96 49.28
CA VAL A 697 1.19 -42.26 47.93
C VAL A 697 0.65 -43.61 47.47
N TYR A 698 0.22 -43.70 46.21
CA TYR A 698 -0.35 -44.89 45.60
C TYR A 698 0.60 -45.54 44.60
N ASN A 699 0.52 -46.85 44.47
CA ASN A 699 1.17 -47.56 43.38
C ASN A 699 0.41 -47.28 42.07
N PRO A 700 1.06 -46.81 41.00
CA PRO A 700 0.39 -46.47 39.75
C PRO A 700 -0.26 -47.67 39.05
N GLU A 701 0.26 -48.88 39.22
CA GLU A 701 -0.25 -50.08 38.55
C GLU A 701 -1.40 -50.74 39.34
N THR A 702 -1.26 -50.84 40.67
CA THR A 702 -2.22 -51.58 41.49
C THR A 702 -3.25 -50.69 42.19
N GLY A 703 -3.06 -49.38 42.24
CA GLY A 703 -3.90 -48.44 42.98
C GLY A 703 -3.85 -48.62 44.53
N LYS A 704 -3.02 -49.54 45.04
CA LYS A 704 -2.85 -49.77 46.46
C LYS A 704 -1.91 -48.77 47.09
N VAL A 705 -2.13 -48.47 48.39
CA VAL A 705 -1.23 -47.60 49.15
C VAL A 705 0.16 -48.24 49.17
N ARG A 706 1.16 -47.51 48.71
CA ARG A 706 2.55 -47.92 48.85
C ARG A 706 2.96 -47.80 50.30
N LYS A 707 3.16 -48.99 50.97
CA LYS A 707 3.95 -49.05 52.20
C LYS A 707 5.41 -48.98 51.77
N VAL A 708 6.02 -47.79 51.91
CA VAL A 708 7.46 -47.55 51.81
C VAL A 708 8.10 -47.51 50.42
N VAL A 709 8.98 -46.51 50.29
CA VAL A 709 10.11 -46.28 49.37
C VAL A 709 9.78 -45.59 48.06
N SER A 710 9.75 -44.31 48.10
CA SER A 710 10.27 -43.43 47.06
C SER A 710 10.86 -42.19 47.72
N THR A 711 11.67 -41.41 46.99
CA THR A 711 12.39 -40.20 47.48
C THR A 711 11.51 -39.18 48.24
N LEU A 712 10.20 -39.36 48.32
CA LEU A 712 9.24 -38.63 49.15
C LEU A 712 8.48 -39.57 50.14
N GLY A 713 8.54 -40.89 50.00
CA GLY A 713 7.68 -41.87 50.68
C GLY A 713 8.23 -42.46 51.97
N ASN A 714 9.46 -42.15 52.39
CA ASN A 714 10.03 -42.62 53.63
C ASN A 714 9.98 -41.59 54.79
N PHE A 715 9.33 -40.45 54.55
CA PHE A 715 9.31 -39.41 55.56
C PHE A 715 8.01 -39.46 56.33
N LEU A 716 8.14 -39.62 57.64
CA LEU A 716 7.04 -39.40 58.56
C LEU A 716 6.72 -37.90 58.58
N VAL A 717 5.53 -37.54 58.13
CA VAL A 717 5.03 -36.18 58.26
C VAL A 717 4.59 -35.99 59.72
N LYS A 718 5.09 -34.95 60.41
CA LYS A 718 4.45 -34.58 61.68
C LYS A 718 3.04 -34.12 61.38
N SER A 719 2.05 -34.68 62.05
CA SER A 719 0.64 -34.40 61.80
C SER A 719 0.23 -32.96 62.13
N ASN A 720 0.93 -32.33 63.06
CA ASN A 720 0.63 -30.99 63.60
C ASN A 720 1.89 -30.22 63.92
N THR A 721 1.84 -28.91 63.78
CA THR A 721 2.85 -27.97 64.32
C THR A 721 2.57 -27.57 65.78
N ARG A 722 1.46 -28.05 66.43
CA ARG A 722 1.07 -27.75 67.81
C ARG A 722 0.99 -26.24 68.09
N ASP A 723 0.42 -25.46 67.20
CA ASP A 723 0.33 -24.01 67.26
C ASP A 723 1.66 -23.22 67.15
N GLU A 724 2.79 -23.91 67.00
CA GLU A 724 4.08 -23.28 66.73
C GLU A 724 4.22 -23.03 65.23
N TYR A 725 4.68 -21.82 64.87
CA TYR A 725 5.09 -21.51 63.53
C TYR A 725 6.51 -22.05 63.30
N LYS A 726 6.67 -22.95 62.33
CA LYS A 726 8.00 -23.45 61.95
C LYS A 726 8.54 -22.68 60.77
N GLU A 727 9.65 -22.00 61.00
CA GLU A 727 10.40 -21.32 60.01
C GLU A 727 11.84 -21.84 59.92
N GLU A 728 12.28 -22.18 58.75
CA GLU A 728 13.61 -22.66 58.46
C GLU A 728 14.24 -21.86 57.32
N ARG A 729 15.54 -21.62 57.48
CA ARG A 729 16.32 -21.12 56.32
C ARG A 729 16.64 -22.31 55.44
N ILE A 730 16.18 -22.26 54.17
CA ILE A 730 16.39 -23.37 53.24
C ILE A 730 17.90 -23.48 52.90
N GLU A 731 18.36 -24.73 52.79
CA GLU A 731 19.67 -25.01 52.20
C GLU A 731 19.73 -24.45 50.81
N THR A 732 20.95 -24.11 50.34
CA THR A 732 21.16 -23.57 49.02
C THR A 732 20.66 -24.50 47.93
N VAL A 733 19.69 -24.03 47.20
CA VAL A 733 19.12 -24.74 46.03
C VAL A 733 19.88 -24.34 44.79
N THR A 734 20.50 -25.30 44.11
CA THR A 734 21.18 -25.05 42.81
C THR A 734 20.15 -25.09 41.68
N ARG A 735 20.27 -24.15 40.77
CA ARG A 735 19.38 -24.05 39.59
C ARG A 735 19.79 -25.03 38.50
N ASN A 736 18.85 -25.84 38.05
CA ASN A 736 18.99 -26.56 36.77
C ASN A 736 18.83 -25.56 35.61
N GLN A 737 19.91 -25.26 34.92
CA GLN A 737 19.91 -24.16 33.93
C GLN A 737 19.11 -24.46 32.65
N ASP A 738 18.82 -25.72 32.37
CA ASP A 738 17.93 -26.16 31.30
C ASP A 738 16.44 -26.07 31.66
N ARG A 739 16.12 -25.68 32.92
CA ARG A 739 14.75 -25.56 33.44
C ARG A 739 14.34 -24.09 33.62
N SER A 740 13.01 -23.85 33.61
CA SER A 740 12.45 -22.52 33.77
C SER A 740 12.68 -21.93 35.16
N PHE A 741 12.52 -20.60 35.30
CA PHE A 741 12.50 -19.93 36.60
C PHE A 741 11.46 -20.54 37.57
N PHE A 742 10.26 -20.90 37.06
CA PHE A 742 9.23 -21.48 37.92
C PHE A 742 9.56 -22.89 38.42
N ASN A 743 10.31 -23.69 37.67
CA ASN A 743 10.87 -24.94 38.18
C ASN A 743 11.88 -24.68 39.31
N PHE A 744 12.75 -23.66 39.13
CA PHE A 744 13.71 -23.28 40.17
C PHE A 744 13.02 -22.78 41.44
N PHE A 745 12.00 -21.90 41.30
CA PHE A 745 11.17 -21.47 42.42
C PHE A 745 10.48 -22.64 43.11
N TRP A 746 9.92 -23.58 42.36
CA TRP A 746 9.32 -24.80 42.92
C TRP A 746 10.33 -25.62 43.71
N ASN A 747 11.56 -25.77 43.24
CA ASN A 747 12.62 -26.49 43.97
C ASN A 747 12.92 -25.82 45.31
N CYS A 748 12.88 -24.49 45.39
CA CYS A 748 13.03 -23.76 46.66
C CYS A 748 11.84 -24.07 47.61
N VAL A 749 10.60 -24.04 47.12
CA VAL A 749 9.43 -24.40 47.91
C VAL A 749 9.51 -25.86 48.37
N GLN A 750 9.93 -26.76 47.49
CA GLN A 750 10.10 -28.19 47.84
C GLN A 750 11.15 -28.41 48.93
N GLN A 751 12.27 -27.68 48.85
CA GLN A 751 13.32 -27.76 49.89
C GLN A 751 12.80 -27.22 51.21
N GLY A 752 12.04 -26.10 51.21
CA GLY A 752 11.40 -25.57 52.40
C GLY A 752 10.40 -26.56 53.04
N LEU A 753 9.54 -27.17 52.24
CA LEU A 753 8.61 -28.19 52.70
C LEU A 753 9.35 -29.42 53.31
N LYS A 754 10.43 -29.85 52.66
CA LYS A 754 11.23 -30.98 53.21
C LYS A 754 11.77 -30.65 54.59
N GLN A 755 12.34 -29.45 54.81
CA GLN A 755 12.97 -29.07 56.09
C GLN A 755 11.95 -28.77 57.19
N THR A 756 10.74 -28.29 56.89
CA THR A 756 9.76 -27.87 57.90
C THR A 756 8.70 -28.92 58.19
N VAL A 757 8.33 -29.78 57.21
CA VAL A 757 7.20 -30.71 57.31
C VAL A 757 7.66 -32.15 57.60
N LEU A 758 8.83 -32.54 57.04
CA LEU A 758 9.30 -33.93 57.19
C LEU A 758 10.07 -34.12 58.50
N VAL A 759 9.91 -35.31 59.11
CA VAL A 759 10.74 -35.77 60.20
C VAL A 759 11.92 -36.49 59.57
N ILE A 760 13.10 -35.92 59.69
CA ILE A 760 14.34 -36.59 59.32
C ILE A 760 14.74 -37.58 60.40
#